data_0c4cd0cfaaba9dab66275dc241df1da3
#
_entry.id   0c4cd0cfaaba9dab66275dc241df1da3
#
_cell.length_a   1.000
_cell.length_b   1.000
_cell.length_c   1.000
_cell.angle_alpha   90.00
_cell.angle_beta   90.00
_cell.angle_gamma   90.00
#
_symmetry.space_group_name_H-M   'P 1'
#
loop_
_entity.id
_entity.type
_entity.pdbx_description
1 polymer ?
#
loop_
_entity_poly.entity_id
_entity_poly.type
_entity_poly.pdbx_seq_one_letter_code
_entity_poly.pdbx_strand_id
1 'polypeptide(L)'
;MEFLNILPLRGPNVWTYRPVLEVWLDIGDLEDSPSNTIPGFYERLTAWLPELIEHRCGVGERGGFLMRLKEGTWPGHILEHVTIELQNLAGMQSGFGKARSTGVRGVYKVVVRSRNEQVSRAALHAARDLVLAAMQDRSFDVAATIATLRDMVDALCLGPSTACIVDAATERGIPSIRLNEGNLVQLGHGARQHRIWTAETDQTSAIAETISRDKDLTKSLLGACGVPVPEGRVVDSPSDAWDAAEDIGVPVVVKPSDGNHGRGVSTELMTRAEIEAAYHLADAEGSEVIVERYVRGNEHRLLVVGGRLAAADKGEQAWVTGDGRSTIGALIDMQLNSDPRRGEAEEFPLDVVSLAGNAVTRMEVERQGYTADSIPPAGKKVLIVRNGNVAIDVTDEVHPEIAGMAALAARIIGLDIAGVDMVAEDISRPLSVQDAAIVEINAGPGLLMHLKPAEGQPRPVGKAIVDSLFDTGDNGRIPIVGICGTTGKTQVAQLVANLLRLSGKHTGLACSAGLSFDGRVQDARDCANWAAAQKVLLNRNVEAAVIENSIATILNEGLGYDRCQVGVVTNLDVSRHFGECYIEEPDQVCNVLRTQVDVVLDNGVAVLNAADPLVAQLAGYCDGEVMFFARDIGVLAAHRQQGGRCVSLRDGHVVLCDAEAEHVLVKLAGIPAIGTHQDPHQIENMLAAIAAVWALDVTPELMRAGLKTFFAHTVAAQTI
;
A
#
# COMPACT_ATOMS: atom_id res chain seq x y z
N MET A 1 22.19 21.22 16.54
CA MET A 1 21.09 20.82 15.64
C MET A 1 19.87 20.48 16.49
N GLU A 2 18.82 21.28 16.40
CA GLU A 2 17.58 21.11 17.15
C GLU A 2 16.39 21.03 16.18
N PHE A 3 15.47 20.12 16.44
CA PHE A 3 14.22 20.03 15.70
C PHE A 3 13.20 20.96 16.33
N LEU A 4 12.87 22.05 15.65
CA LEU A 4 11.84 23.00 16.09
C LEU A 4 10.44 22.44 15.86
N ASN A 5 10.25 21.72 14.76
CA ASN A 5 8.99 21.06 14.42
C ASN A 5 9.22 19.88 13.49
N ILE A 6 8.36 18.86 13.56
CA ILE A 6 8.33 17.72 12.63
C ILE A 6 6.89 17.50 12.18
N LEU A 7 6.61 17.81 10.92
CA LEU A 7 5.27 17.74 10.31
C LEU A 7 5.16 16.50 9.39
N PRO A 8 4.21 15.60 9.63
CA PRO A 8 3.89 14.52 8.70
C PRO A 8 2.93 15.01 7.62
N LEU A 9 3.43 15.29 6.43
CA LEU A 9 2.60 15.60 5.26
C LEU A 9 2.19 14.28 4.62
N ARG A 10 0.97 13.82 4.90
CA ARG A 10 0.47 12.47 4.61
C ARG A 10 -0.05 12.26 3.20
N GLY A 11 -0.20 13.34 2.43
CA GLY A 11 -0.64 13.30 1.04
C GLY A 11 0.16 14.26 0.17
N PRO A 12 -0.33 14.57 -1.05
CA PRO A 12 0.26 15.60 -1.91
C PRO A 12 0.42 16.92 -1.17
N ASN A 13 1.55 17.55 -1.36
CA ASN A 13 1.97 18.71 -0.60
C ASN A 13 2.89 19.60 -1.45
N VAL A 14 3.35 20.71 -0.93
CA VAL A 14 4.19 21.68 -1.64
C VAL A 14 5.54 21.13 -2.14
N TRP A 15 5.96 19.96 -1.68
CA TRP A 15 7.23 19.34 -2.04
C TRP A 15 7.10 18.24 -3.08
N THR A 16 6.02 17.45 -2.98
CA THR A 16 5.84 16.24 -3.79
C THR A 16 4.41 15.72 -3.68
N TYR A 17 4.03 14.82 -4.60
CA TYR A 17 2.74 14.09 -4.57
C TYR A 17 2.68 12.95 -3.54
N ARG A 18 3.75 12.69 -2.80
CA ARG A 18 3.87 11.54 -1.91
C ARG A 18 4.06 11.98 -0.47
N PRO A 19 3.71 11.12 0.52
CA PRO A 19 3.93 11.41 1.93
C PRO A 19 5.40 11.70 2.25
N VAL A 20 5.62 12.72 3.08
CA VAL A 20 6.95 13.12 3.57
C VAL A 20 6.89 13.52 5.04
N LEU A 21 8.05 13.50 5.71
CA LEU A 21 8.28 14.28 6.93
C LEU A 21 8.98 15.59 6.55
N GLU A 22 8.37 16.71 6.93
CA GLU A 22 9.02 18.03 6.91
C GLU A 22 9.53 18.35 8.30
N VAL A 23 10.80 18.69 8.40
CA VAL A 23 11.47 19.06 9.64
C VAL A 23 11.92 20.50 9.58
N TRP A 24 11.61 21.27 10.61
CA TRP A 24 12.19 22.59 10.80
C TRP A 24 13.40 22.44 11.72
N LEU A 25 14.57 22.58 11.14
CA LEU A 25 15.86 22.32 11.77
C LEU A 25 16.58 23.62 12.05
N ASP A 26 16.87 23.88 13.32
CA ASP A 26 17.84 24.92 13.73
C ASP A 26 19.23 24.29 13.86
N ILE A 27 20.17 24.77 13.06
CA ILE A 27 21.57 24.32 13.07
C ILE A 27 22.46 25.23 13.92
N GLY A 28 21.96 26.39 14.42
CA GLY A 28 22.69 27.32 15.27
C GLY A 28 24.02 27.75 14.66
N ASP A 29 25.07 27.68 15.45
CA ASP A 29 26.46 28.09 15.08
C ASP A 29 27.05 27.22 13.95
N LEU A 30 26.45 26.06 13.63
CA LEU A 30 26.89 25.23 12.50
C LEU A 30 26.62 25.88 11.14
N GLU A 31 25.87 26.97 11.09
CA GLU A 31 25.70 27.79 9.89
C GLU A 31 27.05 28.34 9.37
N ASP A 32 28.01 28.58 10.24
CA ASP A 32 29.36 29.06 9.89
C ASP A 32 30.35 27.89 9.67
N SER A 33 29.92 26.64 9.79
CA SER A 33 30.76 25.45 9.74
C SER A 33 30.31 24.46 8.68
N PRO A 34 30.47 24.76 7.39
CA PRO A 34 30.13 23.79 6.32
C PRO A 34 31.04 22.55 6.43
N SER A 35 30.56 21.42 5.86
CA SER A 35 31.17 20.09 6.01
C SER A 35 32.67 20.01 5.74
N ASN A 36 33.16 20.78 4.76
CA ASN A 36 34.60 20.83 4.40
C ASN A 36 35.49 21.53 5.41
N THR A 37 34.93 22.27 6.38
CA THR A 37 35.68 22.95 7.44
C THR A 37 35.81 22.11 8.71
N ILE A 38 35.11 20.97 8.81
CA ILE A 38 35.09 20.09 9.99
C ILE A 38 36.14 18.98 9.83
N PRO A 39 37.21 18.95 10.62
CA PRO A 39 38.31 18.00 10.44
C PRO A 39 37.85 16.54 10.59
N GLY A 40 38.19 15.69 9.61
CA GLY A 40 37.90 14.24 9.61
C GLY A 40 36.42 13.87 9.50
N PHE A 41 35.53 14.84 9.32
CA PHE A 41 34.08 14.57 9.20
C PHE A 41 33.75 13.74 7.98
N TYR A 42 34.31 14.10 6.81
CA TYR A 42 34.08 13.37 5.56
C TYR A 42 34.49 11.91 5.69
N GLU A 43 35.68 11.65 6.22
CA GLU A 43 36.25 10.31 6.35
C GLU A 43 35.40 9.45 7.30
N ARG A 44 35.00 10.01 8.44
CA ARG A 44 34.14 9.30 9.41
C ARG A 44 32.79 8.95 8.83
N LEU A 45 32.11 9.94 8.25
CA LEU A 45 30.76 9.73 7.72
C LEU A 45 30.75 8.68 6.59
N THR A 46 31.71 8.74 5.67
CA THR A 46 31.82 7.79 4.56
C THR A 46 32.28 6.40 4.99
N ALA A 47 33.06 6.29 6.07
CA ALA A 47 33.42 4.99 6.66
C ALA A 47 32.20 4.34 7.36
N TRP A 48 31.34 5.12 7.99
CA TRP A 48 30.13 4.63 8.66
C TRP A 48 29.01 4.28 7.70
N LEU A 49 28.86 5.04 6.61
CA LEU A 49 27.78 4.90 5.62
C LEU A 49 28.38 4.89 4.18
N PRO A 50 29.04 3.81 3.76
CA PRO A 50 29.70 3.73 2.46
C PRO A 50 28.74 3.82 1.28
N GLU A 51 27.47 3.39 1.44
CA GLU A 51 26.45 3.42 0.40
C GLU A 51 25.96 4.85 0.07
N LEU A 52 26.36 5.87 0.84
CA LEU A 52 26.15 7.29 0.47
C LEU A 52 26.77 7.66 -0.89
N ILE A 53 27.65 6.81 -1.44
CA ILE A 53 28.18 6.94 -2.81
C ILE A 53 27.07 6.79 -3.87
N GLU A 54 25.99 6.07 -3.59
CA GLU A 54 24.87 5.90 -4.52
C GLU A 54 23.99 7.15 -4.63
N HIS A 55 24.15 8.10 -3.68
CA HIS A 55 23.36 9.33 -3.67
C HIS A 55 23.84 10.33 -4.72
N ARG A 56 22.99 10.58 -5.72
CA ARG A 56 23.31 11.43 -6.87
C ARG A 56 23.20 12.93 -6.58
N CYS A 57 22.37 13.31 -5.59
CA CYS A 57 22.09 14.70 -5.24
C CYS A 57 21.67 15.55 -6.47
N GLY A 58 21.75 16.86 -6.39
CA GLY A 58 21.50 17.77 -7.51
C GLY A 58 22.51 17.70 -8.66
N VAL A 59 23.61 16.98 -8.46
CA VAL A 59 24.64 16.73 -9.50
C VAL A 59 24.16 15.74 -10.56
N GLY A 60 23.28 14.78 -10.15
CA GLY A 60 22.69 13.78 -11.04
C GLY A 60 23.56 12.54 -11.29
N GLU A 61 24.82 12.52 -10.85
CA GLU A 61 25.77 11.42 -11.01
C GLU A 61 26.01 10.67 -9.70
N ARG A 62 26.41 9.39 -9.81
CA ARG A 62 26.83 8.57 -8.67
C ARG A 62 27.94 9.26 -7.87
N GLY A 63 27.78 9.37 -6.56
CA GLY A 63 28.73 10.10 -5.70
C GLY A 63 28.50 11.62 -5.65
N GLY A 64 27.44 12.15 -6.28
CA GLY A 64 27.14 13.58 -6.31
C GLY A 64 26.99 14.18 -4.90
N PHE A 65 26.42 13.45 -3.94
CA PHE A 65 26.37 13.89 -2.55
C PHE A 65 27.76 13.98 -1.92
N LEU A 66 28.63 12.99 -2.15
CA LEU A 66 30.00 12.99 -1.61
C LEU A 66 30.84 14.12 -2.19
N MET A 67 30.61 14.51 -3.45
CA MET A 67 31.23 15.73 -4.03
C MET A 67 30.80 16.97 -3.26
N ARG A 68 29.48 17.15 -3.05
CA ARG A 68 28.93 18.28 -2.28
C ARG A 68 29.46 18.29 -0.85
N LEU A 69 29.63 17.12 -0.23
CA LEU A 69 30.17 16.99 1.11
C LEU A 69 31.64 17.45 1.20
N LYS A 70 32.45 17.21 0.16
CA LYS A 70 33.84 17.67 0.04
C LYS A 70 33.96 19.15 -0.29
N GLU A 71 33.11 19.66 -1.15
CA GLU A 71 33.10 21.07 -1.56
C GLU A 71 32.63 21.99 -0.43
N GLY A 72 31.79 21.47 0.46
CA GLY A 72 31.19 22.17 1.58
C GLY A 72 29.67 22.24 1.43
N THR A 73 28.96 21.66 2.39
CA THR A 73 27.52 21.75 2.50
C THR A 73 27.07 21.81 3.96
N TRP A 74 25.83 22.23 4.18
CA TRP A 74 25.30 22.48 5.51
C TRP A 74 24.61 21.27 6.14
N PRO A 75 24.52 21.21 7.48
CA PRO A 75 23.92 20.09 8.21
C PRO A 75 22.52 19.69 7.78
N GLY A 76 21.69 20.64 7.32
CA GLY A 76 20.34 20.33 6.84
C GLY A 76 20.34 19.40 5.60
N HIS A 77 21.23 19.66 4.64
CA HIS A 77 21.42 18.82 3.46
C HIS A 77 22.05 17.45 3.81
N ILE A 78 22.97 17.45 4.77
CA ILE A 78 23.61 16.21 5.25
C ILE A 78 22.58 15.34 5.96
N LEU A 79 21.75 15.93 6.84
CA LEU A 79 20.67 15.23 7.54
C LEU A 79 19.68 14.56 6.58
N GLU A 80 19.31 15.26 5.50
CA GLU A 80 18.46 14.71 4.44
C GLU A 80 19.02 13.38 3.91
N HIS A 81 20.28 13.41 3.42
CA HIS A 81 20.89 12.24 2.80
C HIS A 81 21.14 11.10 3.80
N VAL A 82 21.58 11.42 5.02
CA VAL A 82 21.81 10.40 6.06
C VAL A 82 20.48 9.75 6.51
N THR A 83 19.39 10.53 6.59
CA THR A 83 18.06 9.97 6.91
C THR A 83 17.58 9.02 5.82
N ILE A 84 17.73 9.39 4.55
CA ILE A 84 17.39 8.53 3.40
C ILE A 84 18.20 7.24 3.46
N GLU A 85 19.50 7.34 3.72
CA GLU A 85 20.40 6.18 3.77
C GLU A 85 20.01 5.21 4.90
N LEU A 86 19.75 5.71 6.11
CA LEU A 86 19.31 4.87 7.23
C LEU A 86 17.97 4.17 6.94
N GLN A 87 17.02 4.85 6.27
CA GLN A 87 15.77 4.21 5.83
C GLN A 87 16.04 3.08 4.83
N ASN A 88 16.93 3.30 3.85
CA ASN A 88 17.27 2.30 2.83
C ASN A 88 17.98 1.08 3.44
N LEU A 89 18.94 1.30 4.34
CA LEU A 89 19.65 0.24 5.06
C LEU A 89 18.74 -0.58 5.99
N ALA A 90 17.66 0.05 6.48
CA ALA A 90 16.62 -0.63 7.26
C ALA A 90 15.59 -1.38 6.39
N GLY A 91 15.68 -1.34 5.04
CA GLY A 91 14.74 -2.00 4.13
C GLY A 91 13.57 -1.13 3.67
N MET A 92 13.41 0.10 4.17
CA MET A 92 12.37 1.03 3.75
C MET A 92 12.87 1.94 2.63
N GLN A 93 12.76 1.50 1.38
CA GLN A 93 13.29 2.20 0.20
C GLN A 93 12.76 3.63 0.07
N SER A 94 13.68 4.59 0.02
CA SER A 94 13.42 6.01 -0.10
C SER A 94 14.45 6.65 -1.04
N GLY A 95 14.03 7.56 -1.91
CA GLY A 95 14.93 8.23 -2.85
C GLY A 95 14.65 9.73 -2.99
N PHE A 96 13.72 10.29 -2.19
CA PHE A 96 13.36 11.69 -2.25
C PHE A 96 13.68 12.41 -0.96
N GLY A 97 14.37 13.52 -1.08
CA GLY A 97 14.57 14.50 -0.05
C GLY A 97 14.83 15.88 -0.63
N LYS A 98 14.70 16.90 0.20
CA LYS A 98 15.03 18.30 -0.10
C LYS A 98 15.42 19.01 1.18
N ALA A 99 16.42 19.89 1.10
CA ALA A 99 16.76 20.84 2.15
C ALA A 99 16.70 22.26 1.58
N ARG A 100 16.06 23.19 2.29
CA ARG A 100 15.92 24.61 1.92
C ARG A 100 16.12 25.49 3.15
N SER A 101 16.86 26.57 3.00
CA SER A 101 16.91 27.63 4.00
C SER A 101 15.56 28.35 4.09
N THR A 102 15.22 28.85 5.26
CA THR A 102 14.12 29.78 5.50
C THR A 102 14.61 31.23 5.45
N GLY A 103 13.75 32.20 5.72
CA GLY A 103 14.14 33.60 5.91
C GLY A 103 14.93 33.85 7.22
N VAL A 104 14.95 32.86 8.12
CA VAL A 104 15.67 32.95 9.42
C VAL A 104 17.01 32.23 9.29
N ARG A 105 18.10 32.96 9.63
CA ARG A 105 19.45 32.39 9.58
C ARG A 105 19.58 31.18 10.50
N GLY A 106 20.17 30.12 10.01
CA GLY A 106 20.37 28.85 10.73
C GLY A 106 19.15 27.96 10.77
N VAL A 107 18.00 28.39 10.23
CA VAL A 107 16.79 27.58 10.21
C VAL A 107 16.52 27.04 8.81
N TYR A 108 16.37 25.73 8.72
CA TYR A 108 16.17 25.00 7.47
C TYR A 108 14.89 24.16 7.52
N LYS A 109 14.21 24.04 6.38
CA LYS A 109 13.22 22.99 6.15
C LYS A 109 13.93 21.80 5.49
N VAL A 110 13.93 20.67 6.16
CA VAL A 110 14.45 19.41 5.63
C VAL A 110 13.28 18.46 5.41
N VAL A 111 13.20 17.90 4.23
CA VAL A 111 12.09 17.04 3.83
C VAL A 111 12.64 15.69 3.37
N VAL A 112 12.06 14.61 3.90
CA VAL A 112 12.39 13.24 3.49
C VAL A 112 11.13 12.46 3.21
N ARG A 113 11.14 11.59 2.21
CA ARG A 113 10.01 10.69 1.93
C ARG A 113 9.74 9.79 3.13
N SER A 114 8.47 9.63 3.45
CA SER A 114 8.00 8.80 4.56
C SER A 114 6.99 7.76 4.06
N ARG A 115 7.34 6.47 4.11
CA ARG A 115 6.40 5.37 3.87
C ARG A 115 5.69 4.94 5.16
N ASN A 116 6.38 5.08 6.30
CA ASN A 116 5.84 4.92 7.64
C ASN A 116 6.36 6.06 8.52
N GLU A 117 5.44 6.80 9.16
CA GLU A 117 5.79 7.99 9.94
C GLU A 117 6.71 7.67 11.11
N GLN A 118 6.44 6.58 11.86
CA GLN A 118 7.20 6.22 13.06
C GLN A 118 8.64 5.82 12.70
N VAL A 119 8.82 4.97 11.69
CA VAL A 119 10.13 4.57 11.20
C VAL A 119 10.91 5.78 10.68
N SER A 120 10.26 6.65 9.89
CA SER A 120 10.92 7.84 9.34
C SER A 120 11.32 8.83 10.43
N ARG A 121 10.52 9.00 11.49
CA ARG A 121 10.88 9.82 12.67
C ARG A 121 12.08 9.23 13.41
N ALA A 122 12.09 7.91 13.65
CA ALA A 122 13.21 7.24 14.29
C ALA A 122 14.50 7.39 13.46
N ALA A 123 14.44 7.16 12.15
CA ALA A 123 15.56 7.34 11.23
C ALA A 123 16.08 8.79 11.23
N LEU A 124 15.18 9.77 11.28
CA LEU A 124 15.53 11.19 11.34
C LEU A 124 16.29 11.56 12.63
N HIS A 125 15.81 11.09 13.79
CA HIS A 125 16.50 11.30 15.06
C HIS A 125 17.87 10.60 15.08
N ALA A 126 17.94 9.36 14.63
CA ALA A 126 19.19 8.61 14.51
C ALA A 126 20.19 9.31 13.56
N ALA A 127 19.71 9.81 12.42
CA ALA A 127 20.53 10.55 11.46
C ALA A 127 21.11 11.82 12.07
N ARG A 128 20.33 12.60 12.83
CA ARG A 128 20.81 13.76 13.56
C ARG A 128 21.94 13.39 14.53
N ASP A 129 21.73 12.34 15.32
CA ASP A 129 22.67 11.93 16.35
C ASP A 129 23.96 11.35 15.73
N LEU A 130 23.84 10.62 14.62
CA LEU A 130 24.96 10.13 13.81
C LEU A 130 25.79 11.28 13.22
N VAL A 131 25.13 12.25 12.60
CA VAL A 131 25.78 13.42 11.99
C VAL A 131 26.53 14.23 13.06
N LEU A 132 25.89 14.49 14.22
CA LEU A 132 26.54 15.18 15.33
C LEU A 132 27.72 14.39 15.90
N ALA A 133 27.61 13.07 16.03
CA ALA A 133 28.72 12.22 16.48
C ALA A 133 29.90 12.28 15.49
N ALA A 134 29.62 12.22 14.18
CA ALA A 134 30.65 12.34 13.14
C ALA A 134 31.32 13.72 13.13
N MET A 135 30.58 14.81 13.36
CA MET A 135 31.12 16.15 13.44
C MET A 135 32.00 16.35 14.68
N GLN A 136 31.63 15.73 15.80
CA GLN A 136 32.27 15.90 17.12
C GLN A 136 33.32 14.83 17.41
N ASP A 137 33.68 13.98 16.47
CA ASP A 137 34.64 12.88 16.61
C ASP A 137 34.27 11.93 17.78
N ARG A 138 32.98 11.60 17.89
CA ARG A 138 32.46 10.65 18.88
C ARG A 138 32.10 9.33 18.18
N SER A 139 32.21 8.22 18.91
CA SER A 139 31.75 6.92 18.40
C SER A 139 30.24 6.90 18.21
N PHE A 140 29.77 6.15 17.21
CA PHE A 140 28.36 5.88 16.97
C PHE A 140 28.19 4.43 16.50
N ASP A 141 27.22 3.70 17.07
CA ASP A 141 26.93 2.33 16.68
C ASP A 141 25.90 2.28 15.54
N VAL A 142 26.43 2.29 14.33
CA VAL A 142 25.63 2.27 13.10
C VAL A 142 24.89 0.93 12.96
N ALA A 143 25.55 -0.20 13.29
CA ALA A 143 25.00 -1.52 13.14
C ALA A 143 23.76 -1.74 14.05
N ALA A 144 23.88 -1.38 15.34
CA ALA A 144 22.77 -1.44 16.29
C ALA A 144 21.62 -0.51 15.87
N THR A 145 21.94 0.68 15.35
CA THR A 145 20.92 1.63 14.85
C THR A 145 20.15 1.05 13.67
N ILE A 146 20.84 0.47 12.68
CA ILE A 146 20.21 -0.15 11.52
C ILE A 146 19.36 -1.35 11.96
N ALA A 147 19.85 -2.20 12.87
CA ALA A 147 19.08 -3.33 13.41
C ALA A 147 17.77 -2.85 14.06
N THR A 148 17.85 -1.84 14.94
CA THR A 148 16.64 -1.26 15.57
C THR A 148 15.65 -0.71 14.55
N LEU A 149 16.11 0.01 13.51
CA LEU A 149 15.24 0.53 12.48
C LEU A 149 14.63 -0.58 11.63
N ARG A 150 15.36 -1.68 11.37
CA ARG A 150 14.86 -2.87 10.67
C ARG A 150 13.76 -3.57 11.45
N ASP A 151 13.96 -3.80 12.75
CA ASP A 151 12.92 -4.34 13.64
C ASP A 151 11.64 -3.48 13.60
N MET A 152 11.80 -2.16 13.52
CA MET A 152 10.64 -1.26 13.38
C MET A 152 9.99 -1.38 11.99
N VAL A 153 10.74 -1.55 10.91
CA VAL A 153 10.19 -1.77 9.57
C VAL A 153 9.37 -3.04 9.54
N ASP A 154 9.90 -4.13 10.09
CA ASP A 154 9.22 -5.44 10.12
C ASP A 154 7.93 -5.38 10.95
N ALA A 155 7.95 -4.67 12.08
CA ALA A 155 6.78 -4.53 12.93
C ALA A 155 5.70 -3.57 12.40
N LEU A 156 6.10 -2.51 11.67
CA LEU A 156 5.22 -1.37 11.37
C LEU A 156 4.88 -1.20 9.89
N CYS A 157 5.67 -1.75 8.96
CA CYS A 157 5.37 -1.69 7.54
C CYS A 157 4.41 -2.81 7.10
N LEU A 158 4.00 -2.80 5.85
CA LEU A 158 3.20 -3.88 5.28
C LEU A 158 4.08 -5.11 5.06
N GLY A 159 3.59 -6.28 5.44
CA GLY A 159 4.23 -7.54 5.10
C GLY A 159 4.33 -7.74 3.57
N PRO A 160 5.25 -8.58 3.09
CA PRO A 160 5.59 -8.69 1.67
C PRO A 160 4.40 -9.07 0.79
N SER A 161 3.50 -9.94 1.25
CA SER A 161 2.28 -10.32 0.52
C SER A 161 1.33 -9.13 0.30
N THR A 162 1.09 -8.32 1.34
CA THR A 162 0.24 -7.13 1.23
C THR A 162 0.92 -6.04 0.42
N ALA A 163 2.23 -5.83 0.63
CA ALA A 163 3.00 -4.82 -0.07
C ALA A 163 2.98 -5.02 -1.59
N CYS A 164 3.15 -6.25 -2.08
CA CYS A 164 3.13 -6.53 -3.51
C CYS A 164 1.77 -6.24 -4.17
N ILE A 165 0.66 -6.44 -3.45
CA ILE A 165 -0.69 -6.12 -3.95
C ILE A 165 -0.88 -4.59 -4.00
N VAL A 166 -0.46 -3.88 -2.94
CA VAL A 166 -0.53 -2.41 -2.86
C VAL A 166 0.36 -1.75 -3.92
N ASP A 167 1.56 -2.29 -4.17
CA ASP A 167 2.45 -1.78 -5.22
C ASP A 167 1.83 -1.99 -6.61
N ALA A 168 1.27 -3.17 -6.90
CA ALA A 168 0.56 -3.44 -8.14
C ALA A 168 -0.69 -2.54 -8.33
N ALA A 169 -1.44 -2.27 -7.26
CA ALA A 169 -2.54 -1.31 -7.29
C ALA A 169 -2.04 0.11 -7.59
N THR A 170 -0.92 0.51 -6.97
CA THR A 170 -0.28 1.82 -7.22
C THR A 170 0.18 1.97 -8.67
N GLU A 171 0.76 0.93 -9.27
CA GLU A 171 1.16 0.93 -10.69
C GLU A 171 -0.03 1.12 -11.65
N ARG A 172 -1.21 0.59 -11.28
CA ARG A 172 -2.48 0.83 -12.01
C ARG A 172 -3.13 2.17 -11.70
N GLY A 173 -2.52 3.01 -10.85
CA GLY A 173 -3.10 4.29 -10.41
C GLY A 173 -4.27 4.13 -9.44
N ILE A 174 -4.45 2.97 -8.82
CA ILE A 174 -5.47 2.70 -7.79
C ILE A 174 -4.93 3.21 -6.44
N PRO A 175 -5.65 4.12 -5.76
CA PRO A 175 -5.24 4.62 -4.45
C PRO A 175 -5.39 3.55 -3.37
N SER A 176 -4.59 3.67 -2.31
CA SER A 176 -4.68 2.78 -1.15
C SER A 176 -4.74 3.54 0.16
N ILE A 177 -5.47 2.99 1.13
CA ILE A 177 -5.58 3.52 2.51
C ILE A 177 -5.37 2.36 3.46
N ARG A 178 -4.33 2.44 4.31
CA ARG A 178 -4.12 1.45 5.38
C ARG A 178 -5.12 1.69 6.51
N LEU A 179 -5.84 0.66 6.93
CA LEU A 179 -6.97 0.77 7.86
C LEU A 179 -6.62 0.43 9.32
N ASN A 180 -5.53 -0.29 9.53
CA ASN A 180 -5.02 -0.64 10.86
C ASN A 180 -3.48 -0.63 10.87
N GLU A 181 -2.86 -0.91 12.01
CA GLU A 181 -1.39 -1.04 12.12
C GLU A 181 -0.85 -2.33 11.48
N GLY A 182 -1.73 -3.31 11.17
CA GLY A 182 -1.40 -4.54 10.46
C GLY A 182 -1.54 -4.42 8.93
N ASN A 183 -2.03 -5.49 8.30
CA ASN A 183 -2.09 -5.68 6.84
C ASN A 183 -3.49 -5.45 6.24
N LEU A 184 -4.42 -4.81 6.96
CA LEU A 184 -5.72 -4.46 6.39
C LEU A 184 -5.61 -3.17 5.58
N VAL A 185 -5.85 -3.25 4.27
CA VAL A 185 -5.72 -2.13 3.33
C VAL A 185 -6.98 -2.03 2.48
N GLN A 186 -7.45 -0.80 2.27
CA GLN A 186 -8.43 -0.45 1.27
C GLN A 186 -7.73 -0.07 -0.03
N LEU A 187 -8.15 -0.64 -1.14
CA LEU A 187 -7.76 -0.26 -2.51
C LEU A 187 -8.95 0.46 -3.15
N GLY A 188 -8.72 1.65 -3.72
CA GLY A 188 -9.80 2.49 -4.24
C GLY A 188 -10.49 3.35 -3.17
N HIS A 189 -11.48 4.14 -3.58
CA HIS A 189 -12.19 5.09 -2.73
C HIS A 189 -13.70 4.90 -2.79
N GLY A 190 -14.39 5.19 -1.67
CA GLY A 190 -15.85 5.24 -1.59
C GLY A 190 -16.52 3.96 -2.07
N ALA A 191 -17.52 4.09 -2.96
CA ALA A 191 -18.28 2.97 -3.50
C ALA A 191 -17.48 2.06 -4.46
N ARG A 192 -16.30 2.49 -4.88
CA ARG A 192 -15.44 1.74 -5.80
C ARG A 192 -14.26 1.06 -5.12
N GLN A 193 -14.28 0.95 -3.79
CA GLN A 193 -13.22 0.34 -3.01
C GLN A 193 -13.35 -1.18 -2.91
N HIS A 194 -12.20 -1.85 -2.85
CA HIS A 194 -12.04 -3.20 -2.33
C HIS A 194 -11.18 -3.20 -1.08
N ARG A 195 -11.27 -4.23 -0.26
CA ARG A 195 -10.42 -4.41 0.92
C ARG A 195 -9.63 -5.69 0.82
N ILE A 196 -8.39 -5.63 1.24
CA ILE A 196 -7.52 -6.79 1.35
C ILE A 196 -6.98 -6.90 2.77
N TRP A 197 -6.80 -8.11 3.23
CA TRP A 197 -6.11 -8.43 4.48
C TRP A 197 -5.10 -9.55 4.19
N THR A 198 -3.83 -9.22 4.08
CA THR A 198 -2.83 -10.10 3.46
C THR A 198 -3.22 -10.49 2.02
N ALA A 199 -3.38 -11.77 1.73
CA ALA A 199 -3.87 -12.29 0.44
C ALA A 199 -5.35 -12.70 0.46
N GLU A 200 -6.12 -12.26 1.44
CA GLU A 200 -7.58 -12.35 1.45
C GLU A 200 -8.19 -11.04 0.95
N THR A 201 -9.35 -11.12 0.32
CA THR A 201 -10.06 -9.94 -0.20
C THR A 201 -11.46 -9.83 0.40
N ASP A 202 -12.15 -8.73 0.13
CA ASP A 202 -13.56 -8.60 0.51
C ASP A 202 -14.52 -9.46 -0.37
N GLN A 203 -13.96 -10.22 -1.31
CA GLN A 203 -14.67 -11.27 -2.06
C GLN A 203 -14.46 -12.67 -1.44
N THR A 204 -13.45 -12.84 -0.57
CA THR A 204 -13.21 -14.10 0.14
C THR A 204 -14.37 -14.39 1.06
N SER A 205 -15.06 -15.50 0.83
CA SER A 205 -16.20 -15.91 1.65
C SER A 205 -15.74 -16.49 2.99
N ALA A 206 -16.30 -16.02 4.11
CA ALA A 206 -16.07 -16.60 5.42
C ALA A 206 -16.47 -18.11 5.48
N ILE A 207 -17.45 -18.53 4.69
CA ILE A 207 -17.85 -19.94 4.56
C ILE A 207 -16.73 -20.72 3.86
N ALA A 208 -16.19 -20.21 2.76
CA ALA A 208 -15.11 -20.84 2.02
C ALA A 208 -13.81 -20.93 2.86
N GLU A 209 -13.49 -19.87 3.60
CA GLU A 209 -12.38 -19.86 4.57
C GLU A 209 -12.57 -20.94 5.65
N THR A 210 -13.77 -21.04 6.24
CA THR A 210 -14.07 -22.07 7.26
C THR A 210 -13.96 -23.48 6.68
N ILE A 211 -14.47 -23.72 5.45
CA ILE A 211 -14.33 -25.02 4.78
C ILE A 211 -12.85 -25.35 4.56
N SER A 212 -12.04 -24.40 4.09
CA SER A 212 -10.62 -24.64 3.80
C SER A 212 -9.81 -25.02 5.05
N ARG A 213 -10.23 -24.60 6.23
CA ARG A 213 -9.61 -24.98 7.52
C ARG A 213 -9.95 -26.40 7.96
N ASP A 214 -11.08 -26.94 7.54
CA ASP A 214 -11.51 -28.31 7.80
C ASP A 214 -11.03 -29.22 6.68
N LYS A 215 -9.90 -29.91 6.91
CA LYS A 215 -9.25 -30.76 5.88
C LYS A 215 -10.08 -31.96 5.46
N ASP A 216 -10.88 -32.53 6.37
CA ASP A 216 -11.76 -33.67 6.07
C ASP A 216 -12.92 -33.24 5.19
N LEU A 217 -13.64 -32.16 5.60
CA LEU A 217 -14.73 -31.59 4.81
C LEU A 217 -14.26 -31.14 3.42
N THR A 218 -13.11 -30.45 3.37
CA THR A 218 -12.50 -30.00 2.11
C THR A 218 -12.28 -31.16 1.15
N LYS A 219 -11.66 -32.25 1.61
CA LYS A 219 -11.42 -33.43 0.78
C LYS A 219 -12.70 -34.15 0.36
N SER A 220 -13.64 -34.25 1.28
CA SER A 220 -14.96 -34.82 0.99
C SER A 220 -15.66 -34.07 -0.17
N LEU A 221 -15.67 -32.72 -0.11
CA LEU A 221 -16.25 -31.88 -1.16
C LEU A 221 -15.50 -32.01 -2.50
N LEU A 222 -14.18 -31.97 -2.45
CA LEU A 222 -13.31 -32.08 -3.63
C LEU A 222 -13.46 -33.45 -4.28
N GLY A 223 -13.40 -34.54 -3.50
CA GLY A 223 -13.55 -35.92 -3.97
C GLY A 223 -14.91 -36.16 -4.59
N ALA A 224 -16.00 -35.65 -3.99
CA ALA A 224 -17.36 -35.72 -4.54
C ALA A 224 -17.49 -35.05 -5.91
N CYS A 225 -16.64 -34.05 -6.20
CA CYS A 225 -16.59 -33.36 -7.49
C CYS A 225 -15.53 -33.90 -8.46
N GLY A 226 -14.89 -35.05 -8.14
CA GLY A 226 -13.92 -35.71 -8.99
C GLY A 226 -12.50 -35.09 -8.98
N VAL A 227 -12.21 -34.25 -8.00
CA VAL A 227 -10.84 -33.76 -7.76
C VAL A 227 -10.04 -34.86 -7.05
N PRO A 228 -8.85 -35.24 -7.51
CA PRO A 228 -8.03 -36.26 -6.86
C PRO A 228 -7.53 -35.73 -5.47
N VAL A 229 -7.93 -36.45 -4.43
CA VAL A 229 -7.52 -36.22 -3.04
C VAL A 229 -7.02 -37.54 -2.42
N PRO A 230 -6.10 -37.52 -1.45
CA PRO A 230 -5.70 -38.75 -0.75
C PRO A 230 -6.88 -39.37 0.01
N GLU A 231 -7.04 -40.68 -0.09
CA GLU A 231 -7.97 -41.42 0.74
C GLU A 231 -7.52 -41.38 2.20
N GLY A 232 -8.42 -41.15 3.13
CA GLY A 232 -8.07 -41.07 4.54
C GLY A 232 -9.27 -40.84 5.44
N ARG A 233 -9.04 -40.91 6.77
CA ARG A 233 -10.04 -40.63 7.78
C ARG A 233 -9.45 -40.08 9.07
N VAL A 234 -10.30 -39.44 9.89
CA VAL A 234 -9.99 -39.04 11.24
C VAL A 234 -9.87 -40.28 12.13
N VAL A 235 -8.95 -40.23 13.09
CA VAL A 235 -8.65 -41.33 14.04
C VAL A 235 -8.55 -40.81 15.47
N ASP A 236 -9.03 -41.63 16.45
CA ASP A 236 -9.20 -41.24 17.85
C ASP A 236 -8.09 -41.75 18.78
N SER A 237 -7.25 -42.65 18.32
CA SER A 237 -6.19 -43.26 19.14
C SER A 237 -5.02 -43.79 18.28
N PRO A 238 -3.85 -44.05 18.88
CA PRO A 238 -2.74 -44.69 18.19
C PRO A 238 -3.11 -46.05 17.56
N SER A 239 -3.95 -46.85 18.22
CA SER A 239 -4.43 -48.13 17.66
C SER A 239 -5.36 -47.93 16.50
N ASP A 240 -6.28 -46.94 16.57
CA ASP A 240 -7.19 -46.60 15.48
C ASP A 240 -6.42 -46.01 14.27
N ALA A 241 -5.30 -45.33 14.53
CA ALA A 241 -4.42 -44.88 13.45
C ALA A 241 -3.76 -46.05 12.70
N TRP A 242 -3.38 -47.10 13.41
CA TRP A 242 -2.87 -48.32 12.80
C TRP A 242 -3.98 -49.05 12.02
N ASP A 243 -5.18 -49.20 12.57
CA ASP A 243 -6.31 -49.84 11.93
C ASP A 243 -6.68 -49.09 10.62
N ALA A 244 -6.67 -47.76 10.64
CA ALA A 244 -6.86 -46.94 9.44
C ALA A 244 -5.77 -47.19 8.38
N ALA A 245 -4.52 -47.31 8.80
CA ALA A 245 -3.40 -47.59 7.90
C ALA A 245 -3.46 -48.98 7.28
N GLU A 246 -3.99 -49.99 8.03
CA GLU A 246 -4.27 -51.35 7.45
C GLU A 246 -5.38 -51.32 6.40
N ASP A 247 -6.44 -50.51 6.66
CA ASP A 247 -7.57 -50.39 5.70
C ASP A 247 -7.15 -49.65 4.42
N ILE A 248 -6.39 -48.55 4.52
CA ILE A 248 -5.94 -47.71 3.40
C ILE A 248 -4.80 -48.37 2.64
N GLY A 249 -3.93 -49.09 3.36
CA GLY A 249 -2.68 -49.65 2.85
C GLY A 249 -1.47 -48.71 3.04
N VAL A 250 -0.39 -49.25 3.62
CA VAL A 250 0.86 -48.50 3.81
C VAL A 250 1.60 -48.32 2.46
N PRO A 251 2.37 -47.25 2.27
CA PRO A 251 2.70 -46.19 3.22
C PRO A 251 1.57 -45.17 3.43
N VAL A 252 1.50 -44.61 4.65
CA VAL A 252 0.51 -43.59 5.02
C VAL A 252 1.17 -42.30 5.50
N VAL A 253 0.35 -41.24 5.60
CA VAL A 253 0.65 -39.95 6.22
C VAL A 253 -0.20 -39.85 7.50
N VAL A 254 0.38 -39.38 8.60
CA VAL A 254 -0.32 -39.01 9.83
C VAL A 254 -0.11 -37.54 10.08
N LYS A 255 -1.20 -36.79 10.29
CA LYS A 255 -1.15 -35.32 10.43
C LYS A 255 -2.31 -34.79 11.30
N PRO A 256 -2.16 -33.59 11.93
CA PRO A 256 -3.29 -32.91 12.55
C PRO A 256 -4.31 -32.41 11.49
N SER A 257 -5.60 -32.33 11.87
CA SER A 257 -6.68 -31.91 10.97
C SER A 257 -6.59 -30.42 10.60
N ASP A 258 -6.08 -29.54 11.48
CA ASP A 258 -6.00 -28.09 11.32
C ASP A 258 -4.57 -27.52 11.43
N GLY A 259 -3.53 -28.35 11.45
CA GLY A 259 -2.13 -27.93 11.54
C GLY A 259 -1.66 -27.16 10.32
N ASN A 260 -0.86 -26.11 10.52
CA ASN A 260 -0.26 -25.27 9.46
C ASN A 260 1.26 -25.48 9.39
N HIS A 261 1.87 -25.16 8.22
CA HIS A 261 3.32 -25.21 7.98
C HIS A 261 3.97 -26.57 8.22
N GLY A 262 3.25 -27.68 7.95
CA GLY A 262 3.76 -29.04 8.09
C GLY A 262 4.07 -29.50 9.54
N ARG A 263 3.64 -28.75 10.56
CA ARG A 263 3.81 -29.16 11.97
C ARG A 263 2.98 -30.40 12.28
N GLY A 264 3.58 -31.36 12.97
CA GLY A 264 2.93 -32.63 13.31
C GLY A 264 2.68 -33.57 12.12
N VAL A 265 3.12 -33.24 10.91
CA VAL A 265 2.93 -34.05 9.70
C VAL A 265 4.09 -35.05 9.56
N SER A 266 3.77 -36.37 9.56
CA SER A 266 4.71 -37.46 9.33
C SER A 266 4.29 -38.26 8.09
N THR A 267 5.23 -38.46 7.17
CA THR A 267 4.95 -39.06 5.85
C THR A 267 5.69 -40.37 5.63
N GLU A 268 5.20 -41.18 4.66
CA GLU A 268 5.79 -42.46 4.24
C GLU A 268 5.97 -43.46 5.39
N LEU A 269 4.96 -43.53 6.28
CA LEU A 269 4.97 -44.41 7.42
C LEU A 269 4.55 -45.84 7.01
N MET A 270 5.35 -46.82 7.42
CA MET A 270 5.22 -48.23 6.97
C MET A 270 4.87 -49.17 8.11
N THR A 271 5.28 -48.83 9.34
CA THR A 271 5.19 -49.75 10.47
C THR A 271 4.23 -49.19 11.56
N ARG A 272 3.66 -50.11 12.32
CA ARG A 272 2.77 -49.78 13.47
C ARG A 272 3.45 -48.79 14.42
N ALA A 273 4.73 -49.06 14.77
CA ALA A 273 5.45 -48.22 15.71
C ALA A 273 5.68 -46.78 15.20
N GLU A 274 5.94 -46.61 13.91
CA GLU A 274 6.08 -45.31 13.28
C GLU A 274 4.74 -44.56 13.27
N ILE A 275 3.62 -45.24 12.96
CA ILE A 275 2.28 -44.65 12.89
C ILE A 275 1.79 -44.24 14.27
N GLU A 276 1.96 -45.10 15.30
CA GLU A 276 1.59 -44.76 16.69
C GLU A 276 2.45 -43.60 17.22
N ALA A 277 3.74 -43.55 16.92
CA ALA A 277 4.60 -42.41 17.26
C ALA A 277 4.19 -41.12 16.56
N ALA A 278 3.86 -41.19 15.26
CA ALA A 278 3.37 -40.07 14.48
C ALA A 278 1.99 -39.57 14.95
N TYR A 279 1.10 -40.47 15.41
CA TYR A 279 -0.17 -40.08 16.06
C TYR A 279 0.10 -39.15 17.24
N HIS A 280 1.00 -39.52 18.14
CA HIS A 280 1.32 -38.69 19.32
C HIS A 280 1.92 -37.33 18.94
N LEU A 281 2.69 -37.23 17.84
CA LEU A 281 3.21 -35.96 17.36
C LEU A 281 2.12 -35.07 16.79
N ALA A 282 1.17 -35.67 16.06
CA ALA A 282 0.05 -34.94 15.50
C ALA A 282 -0.96 -34.50 16.58
N ASP A 283 -1.27 -35.39 17.56
CA ASP A 283 -2.18 -35.13 18.69
C ASP A 283 -1.65 -34.00 19.61
N ALA A 284 -0.32 -33.87 19.73
CA ALA A 284 0.31 -32.80 20.51
C ALA A 284 0.07 -31.40 19.95
N GLU A 285 -0.31 -31.26 18.67
CA GLU A 285 -0.71 -29.98 18.06
C GLU A 285 -2.12 -29.52 18.47
N GLY A 286 -2.94 -30.40 19.13
CA GLY A 286 -4.18 -30.05 19.80
C GLY A 286 -5.44 -30.14 18.97
N SER A 287 -5.40 -30.75 17.78
CA SER A 287 -6.55 -31.02 16.91
C SER A 287 -6.76 -32.52 16.70
N GLU A 288 -7.84 -32.90 15.99
CA GLU A 288 -8.06 -34.27 15.54
C GLU A 288 -6.89 -34.74 14.66
N VAL A 289 -6.62 -36.04 14.67
CA VAL A 289 -5.56 -36.67 13.88
C VAL A 289 -6.16 -37.35 12.65
N ILE A 290 -5.55 -37.15 11.48
CA ILE A 290 -5.95 -37.78 10.23
C ILE A 290 -4.85 -38.74 9.77
N VAL A 291 -5.27 -39.96 9.31
CA VAL A 291 -4.42 -40.91 8.60
C VAL A 291 -4.84 -40.93 7.13
N GLU A 292 -3.88 -40.80 6.21
CA GLU A 292 -4.13 -40.72 4.78
C GLU A 292 -3.16 -41.59 3.98
N ARG A 293 -3.59 -42.01 2.79
CA ARG A 293 -2.73 -42.66 1.81
C ARG A 293 -1.55 -41.71 1.43
N TYR A 294 -0.35 -42.23 1.46
CA TYR A 294 0.82 -41.49 1.00
C TYR A 294 0.81 -41.37 -0.53
N VAL A 295 0.89 -40.15 -1.03
CA VAL A 295 1.02 -39.83 -2.46
C VAL A 295 2.50 -39.58 -2.75
N ARG A 296 3.02 -40.24 -3.78
CA ARG A 296 4.44 -40.12 -4.15
C ARG A 296 4.66 -38.84 -4.97
N GLY A 297 5.81 -38.19 -4.72
CA GLY A 297 6.21 -37.03 -5.49
C GLY A 297 6.72 -35.89 -4.63
N ASN A 298 6.87 -34.74 -5.27
CA ASN A 298 7.23 -33.49 -4.60
C ASN A 298 5.96 -32.67 -4.30
N GLU A 299 6.02 -31.92 -3.24
CA GLU A 299 4.98 -30.94 -2.90
C GLU A 299 5.10 -29.73 -3.84
N HIS A 300 3.96 -29.25 -4.31
CA HIS A 300 3.83 -28.05 -5.14
C HIS A 300 2.80 -27.12 -4.54
N ARG A 301 3.11 -25.85 -4.44
CA ARG A 301 2.16 -24.78 -4.11
C ARG A 301 1.70 -24.11 -5.40
N LEU A 302 0.42 -24.27 -5.72
CA LEU A 302 -0.21 -23.63 -6.88
C LEU A 302 -1.09 -22.47 -6.38
N LEU A 303 -0.74 -21.25 -6.77
CA LEU A 303 -1.53 -20.07 -6.47
C LEU A 303 -2.61 -19.87 -7.53
N VAL A 304 -3.86 -19.97 -7.15
CA VAL A 304 -5.03 -19.68 -7.98
C VAL A 304 -5.60 -18.32 -7.61
N VAL A 305 -5.79 -17.46 -8.59
CA VAL A 305 -6.38 -16.12 -8.44
C VAL A 305 -7.48 -15.92 -9.48
N GLY A 306 -8.69 -15.54 -9.04
CA GLY A 306 -9.82 -15.32 -9.95
C GLY A 306 -10.15 -16.54 -10.82
N GLY A 307 -9.95 -17.76 -10.27
CA GLY A 307 -10.19 -19.03 -10.96
C GLY A 307 -9.17 -19.40 -12.03
N ARG A 308 -7.96 -18.83 -11.99
CA ARG A 308 -6.84 -19.11 -12.90
C ARG A 308 -5.54 -19.33 -12.11
N LEU A 309 -4.69 -20.24 -12.59
CA LEU A 309 -3.33 -20.41 -12.05
C LEU A 309 -2.53 -19.12 -12.29
N ALA A 310 -2.00 -18.53 -11.23
CA ALA A 310 -1.18 -17.32 -11.26
C ALA A 310 0.31 -17.62 -11.10
N ALA A 311 0.65 -18.61 -10.26
CA ALA A 311 2.03 -19.04 -10.00
C ALA A 311 2.03 -20.46 -9.46
N ALA A 312 3.19 -21.14 -9.57
CA ALA A 312 3.42 -22.45 -8.97
C ALA A 312 4.88 -22.58 -8.53
N ASP A 313 5.08 -23.09 -7.31
CA ASP A 313 6.38 -23.41 -6.76
C ASP A 313 6.44 -24.88 -6.34
N LYS A 314 7.67 -25.44 -6.40
CA LYS A 314 7.99 -26.81 -6.01
C LYS A 314 8.87 -26.80 -4.77
N GLY A 315 8.59 -27.72 -3.84
CA GLY A 315 9.45 -28.03 -2.71
C GLY A 315 10.45 -29.13 -3.04
N GLU A 316 11.66 -29.02 -2.49
CA GLU A 316 12.65 -30.07 -2.57
C GLU A 316 13.05 -30.59 -1.19
N GLN A 317 13.41 -31.89 -1.14
CA GLN A 317 13.94 -32.51 0.06
C GLN A 317 15.28 -31.91 0.43
N ALA A 318 15.52 -31.68 1.73
CA ALA A 318 16.80 -31.19 2.20
C ALA A 318 17.68 -32.37 2.72
N TRP A 319 18.90 -32.45 2.23
CA TRP A 319 19.87 -33.48 2.55
C TRP A 319 21.16 -32.88 3.06
N VAL A 320 21.85 -33.61 3.97
CA VAL A 320 23.26 -33.35 4.29
C VAL A 320 24.11 -34.51 3.84
N THR A 321 25.38 -34.23 3.48
CA THR A 321 26.36 -35.23 3.11
C THR A 321 27.40 -35.35 4.20
N GLY A 322 27.54 -36.55 4.77
CA GLY A 322 28.54 -36.83 5.80
C GLY A 322 29.95 -36.58 5.30
N ASP A 323 30.81 -36.05 6.16
CA ASP A 323 32.25 -35.86 5.94
C ASP A 323 33.11 -36.81 6.78
N GLY A 324 32.47 -37.66 7.61
CA GLY A 324 33.13 -38.58 8.51
C GLY A 324 33.73 -37.92 9.76
N ARG A 325 33.43 -36.67 10.04
CA ARG A 325 34.00 -35.86 11.15
C ARG A 325 32.99 -35.05 11.88
N SER A 326 32.08 -34.39 11.16
CA SER A 326 31.10 -33.46 11.71
C SER A 326 29.83 -34.20 12.11
N THR A 327 29.18 -33.72 13.18
CA THR A 327 27.88 -34.21 13.60
C THR A 327 26.78 -33.75 12.61
N ILE A 328 25.60 -34.41 12.62
CA ILE A 328 24.47 -34.02 11.78
C ILE A 328 24.07 -32.59 12.06
N GLY A 329 24.03 -32.15 13.33
CA GLY A 329 23.75 -30.74 13.68
C GLY A 329 24.73 -29.76 13.02
N ALA A 330 26.05 -30.06 13.13
CA ALA A 330 27.04 -29.21 12.47
C ALA A 330 26.98 -29.25 10.93
N LEU A 331 26.63 -30.40 10.33
CA LEU A 331 26.43 -30.51 8.88
C LEU A 331 25.23 -29.72 8.41
N ILE A 332 24.13 -29.68 9.19
CA ILE A 332 22.95 -28.83 8.91
C ILE A 332 23.37 -27.36 8.89
N ASP A 333 24.10 -26.89 9.91
CA ASP A 333 24.57 -25.52 9.97
C ASP A 333 25.52 -25.15 8.82
N MET A 334 26.44 -26.04 8.48
CA MET A 334 27.43 -25.82 7.42
C MET A 334 26.87 -25.97 5.99
N GLN A 335 25.93 -26.90 5.74
CA GLN A 335 25.48 -27.23 4.39
C GLN A 335 24.09 -26.67 4.05
N LEU A 336 23.23 -26.42 5.05
CA LEU A 336 21.88 -25.91 4.86
C LEU A 336 21.73 -24.47 5.41
N ASN A 337 21.99 -24.25 6.70
CA ASN A 337 21.74 -22.96 7.35
C ASN A 337 22.75 -21.87 6.97
N SER A 338 23.90 -22.24 6.40
CA SER A 338 24.86 -21.26 5.83
C SER A 338 24.37 -20.59 4.55
N ASP A 339 23.29 -21.06 3.92
CA ASP A 339 22.69 -20.44 2.75
C ASP A 339 22.08 -19.09 3.16
N PRO A 340 22.52 -17.96 2.55
CA PRO A 340 22.03 -16.62 2.90
C PRO A 340 20.55 -16.41 2.56
N ARG A 341 19.91 -17.32 1.84
CA ARG A 341 18.45 -17.29 1.56
C ARG A 341 17.64 -17.86 2.72
N ARG A 342 18.28 -18.44 3.78
CA ARG A 342 17.59 -18.95 4.96
C ARG A 342 17.57 -17.94 6.09
N GLY A 343 16.44 -17.85 6.77
CA GLY A 343 16.26 -16.98 7.93
C GLY A 343 14.96 -17.26 8.68
N GLU A 344 14.76 -16.58 9.79
CA GLU A 344 13.59 -16.73 10.66
C GLU A 344 12.45 -15.73 10.32
N ALA A 345 12.75 -14.68 9.56
CA ALA A 345 11.79 -13.64 9.18
C ALA A 345 11.14 -13.90 7.81
N GLU A 346 9.95 -13.36 7.59
CA GLU A 346 9.20 -13.47 6.32
C GLU A 346 9.94 -12.94 5.08
N GLU A 347 11.04 -12.23 5.24
CA GLU A 347 11.85 -11.74 4.13
C GLU A 347 12.72 -12.81 3.47
N PHE A 348 12.93 -13.95 4.15
CA PHE A 348 13.74 -15.05 3.66
C PHE A 348 12.87 -16.10 2.94
N PRO A 349 13.26 -16.52 1.71
CA PRO A 349 12.48 -17.52 0.98
C PRO A 349 12.60 -18.94 1.54
N LEU A 350 13.60 -19.21 2.38
CA LEU A 350 13.86 -20.52 2.98
C LEU A 350 13.95 -20.41 4.51
N ASP A 351 13.32 -21.35 5.23
CA ASP A 351 13.38 -21.42 6.68
C ASP A 351 14.71 -21.99 7.19
N VAL A 352 15.06 -21.62 8.43
CA VAL A 352 16.18 -22.24 9.15
C VAL A 352 15.81 -23.67 9.55
N VAL A 353 16.69 -24.62 9.29
CA VAL A 353 16.50 -26.03 9.65
C VAL A 353 17.02 -26.28 11.07
N SER A 354 16.13 -26.76 11.98
CA SER A 354 16.48 -27.04 13.38
C SER A 354 15.98 -28.40 13.82
N LEU A 355 16.88 -29.26 14.30
CA LEU A 355 16.53 -30.54 14.93
C LEU A 355 15.97 -30.36 16.34
N ALA A 356 16.38 -29.32 17.06
CA ALA A 356 15.87 -29.02 18.40
C ALA A 356 14.46 -28.44 18.35
N GLY A 357 14.20 -27.55 17.39
CA GLY A 357 12.91 -26.86 17.24
C GLY A 357 11.85 -27.65 16.47
N ASN A 358 12.22 -28.69 15.71
CA ASN A 358 11.29 -29.44 14.88
C ASN A 358 11.35 -30.94 15.13
N ALA A 359 10.29 -31.46 15.78
CA ALA A 359 10.17 -32.88 16.14
C ALA A 359 10.07 -33.81 14.92
N VAL A 360 9.41 -33.36 13.85
CA VAL A 360 9.27 -34.14 12.59
C VAL A 360 10.63 -34.29 11.89
N THR A 361 11.40 -33.21 11.80
CA THR A 361 12.78 -33.24 11.26
C THR A 361 13.68 -34.19 12.07
N ARG A 362 13.55 -34.16 13.41
CA ARG A 362 14.28 -35.07 14.29
C ARG A 362 13.89 -36.51 14.05
N MET A 363 12.59 -36.83 14.00
CA MET A 363 12.10 -38.18 13.73
C MET A 363 12.59 -38.72 12.39
N GLU A 364 12.66 -37.88 11.33
CA GLU A 364 13.17 -38.29 10.02
C GLU A 364 14.66 -38.67 10.07
N VAL A 365 15.47 -37.99 10.86
CA VAL A 365 16.88 -38.30 11.09
C VAL A 365 17.01 -39.57 11.89
N GLU A 366 16.22 -39.76 12.98
CA GLU A 366 16.21 -40.95 13.83
C GLU A 366 15.77 -42.22 13.07
N ARG A 367 14.84 -42.10 12.16
CA ARG A 367 14.37 -43.16 11.25
C ARG A 367 15.47 -43.76 10.38
N GLN A 368 16.48 -42.94 10.07
CA GLN A 368 17.70 -43.38 9.33
C GLN A 368 18.80 -43.89 10.26
N GLY A 369 18.53 -44.02 11.59
CA GLY A 369 19.48 -44.51 12.58
C GLY A 369 20.50 -43.48 13.06
N TYR A 370 20.19 -42.16 12.91
CA TYR A 370 21.06 -41.09 13.33
C TYR A 370 20.39 -40.20 14.40
N THR A 371 21.20 -39.41 15.10
CA THR A 371 20.80 -38.36 16.02
C THR A 371 21.52 -37.05 15.65
N ALA A 372 21.19 -35.94 16.28
CA ALA A 372 21.88 -34.65 16.08
C ALA A 372 23.41 -34.77 16.27
N ASP A 373 23.85 -35.62 17.22
CA ASP A 373 25.25 -35.81 17.57
C ASP A 373 25.93 -36.93 16.76
N SER A 374 25.21 -37.65 15.93
CA SER A 374 25.75 -38.73 15.10
C SER A 374 26.65 -38.16 14.01
N ILE A 375 27.78 -38.89 13.74
CA ILE A 375 28.74 -38.55 12.69
C ILE A 375 28.52 -39.52 11.53
N PRO A 376 27.86 -39.10 10.43
CA PRO A 376 27.66 -39.98 9.27
C PRO A 376 28.97 -40.21 8.52
N PRO A 377 29.18 -41.39 7.95
CA PRO A 377 30.35 -41.70 7.13
C PRO A 377 30.53 -40.73 5.97
N ALA A 378 31.75 -40.48 5.55
CA ALA A 378 32.03 -39.63 4.41
C ALA A 378 31.28 -40.08 3.13
N GLY A 379 30.63 -39.19 2.47
CA GLY A 379 29.77 -39.42 1.27
C GLY A 379 28.39 -39.99 1.55
N LYS A 380 28.04 -40.32 2.82
CA LYS A 380 26.68 -40.77 3.17
C LYS A 380 25.70 -39.58 3.15
N LYS A 381 24.70 -39.68 2.32
CA LYS A 381 23.58 -38.72 2.34
C LYS A 381 22.59 -39.09 3.45
N VAL A 382 22.20 -38.12 4.23
CA VAL A 382 21.15 -38.21 5.28
C VAL A 382 20.05 -37.21 4.96
N LEU A 383 18.83 -37.68 4.84
CA LEU A 383 17.65 -36.84 4.63
C LEU A 383 17.35 -36.10 5.95
N ILE A 384 17.22 -34.77 5.88
CA ILE A 384 16.95 -33.92 7.01
C ILE A 384 15.48 -33.46 7.00
N VAL A 385 15.03 -32.96 5.87
CA VAL A 385 13.65 -32.51 5.70
C VAL A 385 13.08 -33.21 4.47
N ARG A 386 11.97 -33.92 4.67
CA ARG A 386 11.29 -34.65 3.59
C ARG A 386 10.40 -33.73 2.76
N ASN A 387 9.65 -32.89 3.42
CA ASN A 387 8.88 -31.82 2.79
C ASN A 387 9.69 -30.53 2.90
N GLY A 388 10.51 -30.24 1.91
CA GLY A 388 11.33 -29.03 1.88
C GLY A 388 10.48 -27.80 1.63
N ASN A 389 11.06 -26.62 1.90
CA ASN A 389 10.43 -25.34 1.57
C ASN A 389 10.06 -25.31 0.09
N VAL A 390 8.81 -24.95 -0.18
CA VAL A 390 8.30 -24.77 -1.55
C VAL A 390 8.75 -23.41 -2.03
N ALA A 391 9.83 -23.33 -2.80
CA ALA A 391 10.46 -22.08 -3.18
C ALA A 391 11.17 -22.13 -4.55
N ILE A 392 10.91 -23.14 -5.38
CA ILE A 392 11.44 -23.27 -6.74
C ILE A 392 10.30 -22.98 -7.70
N ASP A 393 10.41 -21.88 -8.46
CA ASP A 393 9.40 -21.52 -9.46
C ASP A 393 9.32 -22.54 -10.59
N VAL A 394 8.14 -23.12 -10.77
CA VAL A 394 7.81 -24.08 -11.84
C VAL A 394 6.57 -23.65 -12.61
N THR A 395 6.17 -22.38 -12.52
CA THR A 395 4.92 -21.85 -13.09
C THR A 395 4.75 -22.21 -14.57
N ASP A 396 5.81 -22.04 -15.37
CA ASP A 396 5.76 -22.26 -16.81
C ASP A 396 5.80 -23.75 -17.19
N GLU A 397 6.08 -24.63 -16.22
CA GLU A 397 6.13 -26.08 -16.42
C GLU A 397 4.77 -26.76 -16.14
N VAL A 398 3.85 -26.09 -15.43
CA VAL A 398 2.59 -26.68 -14.98
C VAL A 398 1.74 -27.14 -16.16
N HIS A 399 1.41 -28.44 -16.18
CA HIS A 399 0.51 -29.00 -17.21
C HIS A 399 -0.88 -28.34 -17.15
N PRO A 400 -1.51 -28.01 -18.30
CA PRO A 400 -2.83 -27.35 -18.33
C PRO A 400 -3.94 -28.10 -17.58
N GLU A 401 -3.90 -29.46 -17.56
CA GLU A 401 -4.86 -30.27 -16.79
C GLU A 401 -4.71 -30.03 -15.29
N ILE A 402 -3.47 -29.93 -14.79
CA ILE A 402 -3.17 -29.64 -13.38
C ILE A 402 -3.61 -28.21 -13.03
N ALA A 403 -3.30 -27.24 -13.87
CA ALA A 403 -3.75 -25.85 -13.67
C ALA A 403 -5.29 -25.76 -13.64
N GLY A 404 -5.97 -26.49 -14.55
CA GLY A 404 -7.43 -26.58 -14.58
C GLY A 404 -8.03 -27.23 -13.33
N MET A 405 -7.37 -28.28 -12.81
CA MET A 405 -7.78 -28.99 -11.61
C MET A 405 -7.63 -28.12 -10.34
N ALA A 406 -6.51 -27.42 -10.20
CA ALA A 406 -6.32 -26.47 -9.10
C ALA A 406 -7.36 -25.34 -9.14
N ALA A 407 -7.64 -24.78 -10.32
CA ALA A 407 -8.69 -23.78 -10.51
C ALA A 407 -10.09 -24.32 -10.19
N LEU A 408 -10.39 -25.59 -10.55
CA LEU A 408 -11.64 -26.25 -10.19
C LEU A 408 -11.76 -26.41 -8.67
N ALA A 409 -10.71 -26.87 -8.01
CA ALA A 409 -10.68 -27.06 -6.58
C ALA A 409 -10.96 -25.75 -5.81
N ALA A 410 -10.30 -24.64 -6.19
CA ALA A 410 -10.57 -23.32 -5.63
C ALA A 410 -12.05 -22.89 -5.80
N ARG A 411 -12.64 -23.14 -6.97
CA ARG A 411 -14.06 -22.84 -7.25
C ARG A 411 -15.03 -23.70 -6.44
N ILE A 412 -14.72 -24.99 -6.21
CA ILE A 412 -15.57 -25.89 -5.40
C ILE A 412 -15.64 -25.39 -3.96
N ILE A 413 -14.50 -24.97 -3.40
CA ILE A 413 -14.45 -24.42 -2.05
C ILE A 413 -15.04 -23.00 -2.00
N GLY A 414 -14.96 -22.24 -3.09
CA GLY A 414 -15.50 -20.88 -3.20
C GLY A 414 -14.50 -19.79 -2.85
N LEU A 415 -13.19 -20.06 -3.01
CA LEU A 415 -12.13 -19.11 -2.77
C LEU A 415 -11.80 -18.32 -4.06
N ASP A 416 -11.72 -17.00 -3.92
CA ASP A 416 -11.26 -16.07 -4.97
C ASP A 416 -9.73 -16.11 -5.13
N ILE A 417 -9.02 -16.28 -4.01
CA ILE A 417 -7.57 -16.54 -3.96
C ILE A 417 -7.36 -17.82 -3.15
N ALA A 418 -6.65 -18.78 -3.73
CA ALA A 418 -6.38 -20.05 -3.08
C ALA A 418 -4.93 -20.48 -3.27
N GLY A 419 -4.29 -20.93 -2.20
CA GLY A 419 -3.07 -21.72 -2.23
C GLY A 419 -3.45 -23.21 -2.27
N VAL A 420 -3.19 -23.88 -3.38
CA VAL A 420 -3.51 -25.30 -3.56
C VAL A 420 -2.22 -26.11 -3.41
N ASP A 421 -2.16 -26.95 -2.38
CA ASP A 421 -1.06 -27.86 -2.16
C ASP A 421 -1.31 -29.17 -2.86
N MET A 422 -0.47 -29.50 -3.82
CA MET A 422 -0.53 -30.73 -4.62
C MET A 422 0.76 -31.50 -4.48
N VAL A 423 0.64 -32.82 -4.33
CA VAL A 423 1.77 -33.75 -4.47
C VAL A 423 1.70 -34.40 -5.85
N ALA A 424 2.79 -34.30 -6.60
CA ALA A 424 2.93 -34.91 -7.92
C ALA A 424 4.36 -35.35 -8.18
N GLU A 425 4.56 -36.43 -8.93
CA GLU A 425 5.90 -36.88 -9.36
C GLU A 425 6.51 -35.87 -10.33
N ASP A 426 5.71 -35.34 -11.25
CA ASP A 426 6.13 -34.41 -12.29
C ASP A 426 4.98 -33.46 -12.65
N ILE A 427 5.12 -32.17 -12.29
CA ILE A 427 4.08 -31.15 -12.50
C ILE A 427 3.82 -30.86 -13.99
N SER A 428 4.74 -31.24 -14.87
CA SER A 428 4.61 -31.07 -16.34
C SER A 428 3.83 -32.18 -17.03
N ARG A 429 3.46 -33.23 -16.29
CA ARG A 429 2.70 -34.39 -16.84
C ARG A 429 1.22 -34.30 -16.46
N PRO A 430 0.31 -34.83 -17.33
CA PRO A 430 -1.12 -34.82 -16.99
C PRO A 430 -1.42 -35.73 -15.79
N LEU A 431 -2.50 -35.43 -15.06
CA LEU A 431 -2.97 -36.21 -13.91
C LEU A 431 -3.32 -37.66 -14.28
N SER A 432 -3.77 -37.91 -15.52
CA SER A 432 -4.18 -39.23 -15.98
C SER A 432 -3.05 -40.27 -16.07
N VAL A 433 -1.78 -39.86 -16.00
CA VAL A 433 -0.62 -40.74 -16.16
C VAL A 433 0.31 -40.82 -14.95
N GLN A 434 -0.09 -40.22 -13.82
CA GLN A 434 0.67 -40.21 -12.57
C GLN A 434 -0.25 -40.26 -11.36
N ASP A 435 0.29 -40.68 -10.21
CA ASP A 435 -0.43 -40.66 -8.94
C ASP A 435 -0.20 -39.27 -8.28
N ALA A 436 -1.06 -38.29 -8.61
CA ALA A 436 -1.01 -36.95 -8.04
C ALA A 436 -2.32 -36.61 -7.34
N ALA A 437 -2.27 -35.85 -6.26
CA ALA A 437 -3.43 -35.45 -5.49
C ALA A 437 -3.28 -34.07 -4.84
N ILE A 438 -4.41 -33.38 -4.69
CA ILE A 438 -4.50 -32.17 -3.87
C ILE A 438 -4.61 -32.60 -2.41
N VAL A 439 -3.64 -32.17 -1.61
CA VAL A 439 -3.54 -32.55 -0.19
C VAL A 439 -4.11 -31.48 0.74
N GLU A 440 -4.17 -30.22 0.28
CA GLU A 440 -4.68 -29.07 1.05
C GLU A 440 -5.07 -27.91 0.14
N ILE A 441 -6.03 -27.09 0.59
CA ILE A 441 -6.36 -25.79 -0.01
C ILE A 441 -6.39 -24.75 1.11
N ASN A 442 -5.70 -23.63 0.90
CA ASN A 442 -5.53 -22.58 1.87
C ASN A 442 -6.19 -21.28 1.39
N ALA A 443 -7.02 -20.65 2.23
CA ALA A 443 -7.40 -19.25 2.09
C ALA A 443 -6.23 -18.36 2.55
N GLY A 444 -6.12 -17.16 2.00
CA GLY A 444 -5.09 -16.19 2.39
C GLY A 444 -3.64 -16.69 2.27
N PRO A 445 -3.24 -17.34 1.15
CA PRO A 445 -1.94 -17.97 1.05
C PRO A 445 -0.79 -16.95 1.13
N GLY A 446 0.35 -17.35 1.72
CA GLY A 446 1.57 -16.58 1.64
C GLY A 446 2.04 -16.43 0.19
N LEU A 447 2.44 -15.21 -0.19
CA LEU A 447 2.87 -14.91 -1.57
C LEU A 447 4.38 -14.82 -1.72
N LEU A 448 5.15 -14.86 -0.63
CA LEU A 448 6.59 -14.58 -0.65
C LEU A 448 7.35 -15.56 -1.55
N MET A 449 7.03 -16.85 -1.52
CA MET A 449 7.69 -17.87 -2.33
C MET A 449 7.60 -17.57 -3.83
N HIS A 450 6.47 -17.01 -4.28
CA HIS A 450 6.25 -16.61 -5.67
C HIS A 450 6.92 -15.27 -6.01
N LEU A 451 7.11 -14.38 -5.02
CA LEU A 451 7.74 -13.06 -5.18
C LEU A 451 9.27 -13.14 -5.16
N LYS A 452 9.81 -14.03 -4.32
CA LYS A 452 11.24 -14.24 -4.12
C LYS A 452 11.55 -15.73 -4.10
N PRO A 453 11.36 -16.44 -5.22
CA PRO A 453 11.72 -17.86 -5.27
C PRO A 453 13.20 -18.03 -5.00
N ALA A 454 13.59 -19.17 -4.38
CA ALA A 454 14.98 -19.51 -4.19
C ALA A 454 15.67 -19.82 -5.53
N GLU A 455 14.91 -20.39 -6.48
CA GLU A 455 15.32 -20.63 -7.86
C GLU A 455 14.17 -20.31 -8.82
N GLY A 456 14.49 -19.86 -10.04
CA GLY A 456 13.52 -19.49 -11.06
C GLY A 456 13.23 -17.99 -11.12
N GLN A 457 12.01 -17.60 -11.50
CA GLN A 457 11.63 -16.22 -11.77
C GLN A 457 10.59 -15.69 -10.76
N PRO A 458 10.77 -14.48 -10.23
CA PRO A 458 9.70 -13.79 -9.49
C PRO A 458 8.43 -13.66 -10.34
N ARG A 459 7.26 -13.96 -9.75
CA ARG A 459 5.97 -13.90 -10.43
C ARG A 459 5.16 -12.68 -10.00
N PRO A 460 4.49 -11.97 -10.92
CA PRO A 460 3.73 -10.74 -10.61
C PRO A 460 2.37 -11.06 -9.99
N VAL A 461 2.34 -11.81 -8.89
CA VAL A 461 1.10 -12.29 -8.26
C VAL A 461 0.23 -11.17 -7.71
N GLY A 462 0.83 -10.09 -7.22
CA GLY A 462 0.10 -8.89 -6.79
C GLY A 462 -0.71 -8.28 -7.93
N LYS A 463 -0.14 -8.26 -9.15
CA LYS A 463 -0.85 -7.81 -10.36
C LYS A 463 -2.04 -8.71 -10.69
N ALA A 464 -1.88 -10.03 -10.60
CA ALA A 464 -2.98 -10.98 -10.86
C ALA A 464 -4.15 -10.76 -9.88
N ILE A 465 -3.84 -10.49 -8.59
CA ILE A 465 -4.85 -10.20 -7.56
C ILE A 465 -5.58 -8.88 -7.86
N VAL A 466 -4.84 -7.81 -8.17
CA VAL A 466 -5.45 -6.52 -8.50
C VAL A 466 -6.29 -6.60 -9.77
N ASP A 467 -5.84 -7.36 -10.79
CA ASP A 467 -6.59 -7.58 -12.03
C ASP A 467 -7.87 -8.43 -11.82
N SER A 468 -7.94 -9.23 -10.74
CA SER A 468 -9.17 -9.95 -10.37
C SER A 468 -10.17 -9.09 -9.61
N LEU A 469 -9.71 -8.05 -8.90
CA LEU A 469 -10.56 -7.15 -8.12
C LEU A 469 -11.12 -5.99 -8.94
N PHE A 470 -10.37 -5.49 -9.90
CA PHE A 470 -10.73 -4.32 -10.71
C PHE A 470 -10.72 -4.65 -12.19
N ASP A 471 -11.81 -4.35 -12.88
CA ASP A 471 -11.91 -4.52 -14.33
C ASP A 471 -10.84 -3.71 -15.08
N THR A 472 -10.61 -4.08 -16.33
CA THR A 472 -9.68 -3.35 -17.19
C THR A 472 -10.13 -1.89 -17.34
N GLY A 473 -9.25 -0.95 -17.00
CA GLY A 473 -9.54 0.49 -17.04
C GLY A 473 -10.23 1.04 -15.76
N ASP A 474 -10.64 0.18 -14.82
CA ASP A 474 -11.08 0.63 -13.51
C ASP A 474 -9.88 0.95 -12.62
N ASN A 475 -9.83 2.18 -12.12
CA ASN A 475 -8.82 2.66 -11.19
C ASN A 475 -9.34 2.80 -9.75
N GLY A 476 -10.52 2.25 -9.44
CA GLY A 476 -11.11 2.26 -8.10
C GLY A 476 -11.44 3.65 -7.56
N ARG A 477 -11.50 4.68 -8.40
CA ARG A 477 -11.72 6.06 -7.97
C ARG A 477 -13.18 6.47 -8.08
N ILE A 478 -13.67 7.19 -7.09
CA ILE A 478 -14.87 8.03 -7.19
C ILE A 478 -14.46 9.44 -7.60
N PRO A 479 -15.33 10.25 -8.23
CA PRO A 479 -15.06 11.66 -8.46
C PRO A 479 -14.79 12.40 -7.15
N ILE A 480 -13.66 13.11 -7.09
CA ILE A 480 -13.28 13.98 -5.97
C ILE A 480 -13.25 15.40 -6.49
N VAL A 481 -13.97 16.31 -5.82
CA VAL A 481 -13.86 17.76 -6.01
C VAL A 481 -13.06 18.34 -4.86
N GLY A 482 -11.81 18.71 -5.13
CA GLY A 482 -10.94 19.38 -4.18
C GLY A 482 -11.07 20.89 -4.32
N ILE A 483 -11.26 21.62 -3.23
CA ILE A 483 -11.51 23.07 -3.24
C ILE A 483 -10.51 23.77 -2.34
N CYS A 484 -9.72 24.69 -2.88
CA CYS A 484 -8.81 25.53 -2.13
C CYS A 484 -8.96 27.02 -2.49
N GLY A 485 -8.18 27.87 -1.84
CA GLY A 485 -8.18 29.32 -1.97
C GLY A 485 -8.19 30.02 -0.62
N THR A 486 -8.21 31.34 -0.61
CA THR A 486 -8.19 32.11 0.62
C THR A 486 -9.59 32.32 1.22
N THR A 487 -10.59 32.54 0.39
CA THR A 487 -11.99 32.79 0.83
C THR A 487 -12.99 32.03 -0.04
N GLY A 488 -14.24 31.84 0.47
CA GLY A 488 -15.36 31.28 -0.29
C GLY A 488 -15.40 29.75 -0.40
N LYS A 489 -14.34 29.04 -0.05
CA LYS A 489 -14.21 27.57 -0.18
C LYS A 489 -15.41 26.80 0.38
N THR A 490 -15.79 27.10 1.62
CA THR A 490 -16.86 26.37 2.33
C THR A 490 -18.20 26.50 1.61
N GLN A 491 -18.52 27.70 1.12
CA GLN A 491 -19.77 27.94 0.36
C GLN A 491 -19.76 27.18 -0.97
N VAL A 492 -18.62 27.20 -1.69
CA VAL A 492 -18.43 26.42 -2.92
C VAL A 492 -18.59 24.92 -2.62
N ALA A 493 -17.94 24.41 -1.58
CA ALA A 493 -18.02 22.99 -1.18
C ALA A 493 -19.44 22.54 -0.86
N GLN A 494 -20.17 23.33 -0.07
CA GLN A 494 -21.57 23.04 0.29
C GLN A 494 -22.48 23.06 -0.94
N LEU A 495 -22.32 24.04 -1.84
CA LEU A 495 -23.14 24.13 -3.05
C LEU A 495 -22.84 22.99 -4.03
N VAL A 496 -21.56 22.64 -4.23
CA VAL A 496 -21.15 21.49 -5.06
C VAL A 496 -21.74 20.19 -4.48
N ALA A 497 -21.60 19.95 -3.18
CA ALA A 497 -22.14 18.74 -2.54
C ALA A 497 -23.68 18.67 -2.67
N ASN A 498 -24.38 19.79 -2.53
CA ASN A 498 -25.84 19.85 -2.73
C ASN A 498 -26.23 19.51 -4.18
N LEU A 499 -25.51 20.04 -5.17
CA LEU A 499 -25.78 19.79 -6.59
C LEU A 499 -25.49 18.35 -6.99
N LEU A 500 -24.41 17.75 -6.48
CA LEU A 500 -24.08 16.34 -6.68
C LEU A 500 -25.14 15.41 -6.05
N ARG A 501 -25.59 15.72 -4.84
CA ARG A 501 -26.69 14.98 -4.21
C ARG A 501 -27.98 15.05 -5.01
N LEU A 502 -28.34 16.21 -5.56
CA LEU A 502 -29.50 16.37 -6.42
C LEU A 502 -29.38 15.61 -7.74
N SER A 503 -28.15 15.34 -8.21
CA SER A 503 -27.91 14.47 -9.36
C SER A 503 -28.02 12.96 -9.04
N GLY A 504 -28.39 12.61 -7.79
CA GLY A 504 -28.62 11.24 -7.36
C GLY A 504 -27.38 10.53 -6.83
N LYS A 505 -26.24 11.22 -6.66
CA LYS A 505 -25.02 10.62 -6.12
C LYS A 505 -25.00 10.66 -4.60
N HIS A 506 -24.66 9.55 -3.96
CA HIS A 506 -24.31 9.52 -2.55
C HIS A 506 -23.04 10.34 -2.31
N THR A 507 -23.20 11.49 -1.67
CA THR A 507 -22.15 12.50 -1.60
C THR A 507 -21.60 12.67 -0.19
N GLY A 508 -20.26 12.57 -0.04
CA GLY A 508 -19.52 12.92 1.16
C GLY A 508 -18.94 14.33 1.06
N LEU A 509 -19.11 15.14 2.10
CA LEU A 509 -18.57 16.50 2.21
C LEU A 509 -17.71 16.63 3.46
N ALA A 510 -16.46 17.07 3.31
CA ALA A 510 -15.58 17.50 4.39
C ALA A 510 -15.19 18.97 4.16
N CYS A 511 -15.61 19.87 5.06
CA CYS A 511 -15.36 21.31 4.95
C CYS A 511 -15.28 21.97 6.34
N SER A 512 -14.95 23.26 6.38
CA SER A 512 -14.87 24.00 7.65
C SER A 512 -16.20 24.08 8.41
N ALA A 513 -17.34 23.90 7.73
CA ALA A 513 -18.67 23.84 8.36
C ALA A 513 -19.02 22.43 8.88
N GLY A 514 -18.17 21.43 8.66
CA GLY A 514 -18.34 20.08 9.18
C GLY A 514 -18.14 18.97 8.17
N LEU A 515 -18.40 17.74 8.65
CA LEU A 515 -18.43 16.50 7.89
C LEU A 515 -19.87 16.05 7.70
N SER A 516 -20.30 15.77 6.48
CA SER A 516 -21.65 15.25 6.21
C SER A 516 -21.66 14.21 5.10
N PHE A 517 -22.69 13.33 5.16
CA PHE A 517 -23.00 12.33 4.13
C PHE A 517 -24.47 12.55 3.71
N ASP A 518 -24.70 12.74 2.42
CA ASP A 518 -26.01 13.02 1.82
C ASP A 518 -26.77 14.19 2.50
N GLY A 519 -26.02 15.20 2.98
CA GLY A 519 -26.54 16.34 3.71
C GLY A 519 -26.83 16.08 5.19
N ARG A 520 -26.63 14.84 5.69
CA ARG A 520 -26.71 14.51 7.11
C ARG A 520 -25.38 14.83 7.78
N VAL A 521 -25.39 15.80 8.69
CA VAL A 521 -24.21 16.21 9.46
C VAL A 521 -23.79 15.09 10.42
N GLN A 522 -22.54 14.65 10.30
CA GLN A 522 -21.90 13.69 11.17
C GLN A 522 -21.04 14.38 12.25
N ASP A 523 -20.38 15.48 11.88
CA ASP A 523 -19.54 16.29 12.75
C ASP A 523 -19.71 17.76 12.35
N ALA A 524 -20.02 18.63 13.28
CA ALA A 524 -20.27 20.07 13.02
C ALA A 524 -19.02 20.94 13.29
N ARG A 525 -17.88 20.33 13.69
CA ARG A 525 -16.61 21.03 13.88
C ARG A 525 -15.94 21.30 12.54
N ASP A 526 -14.87 22.09 12.54
CA ASP A 526 -14.05 22.25 11.34
C ASP A 526 -13.46 20.90 10.90
N CYS A 527 -13.87 20.48 9.71
CA CYS A 527 -13.49 19.22 9.06
C CYS A 527 -12.72 19.45 7.75
N ALA A 528 -12.17 20.65 7.51
CA ALA A 528 -11.27 20.93 6.39
C ALA A 528 -9.85 20.41 6.69
N ASN A 529 -9.71 19.12 6.98
CA ASN A 529 -8.47 18.48 7.39
C ASN A 529 -8.32 17.07 6.78
N TRP A 530 -7.11 16.52 6.85
CA TRP A 530 -6.77 15.22 6.29
C TRP A 530 -7.64 14.09 6.87
N ALA A 531 -7.86 14.08 8.18
CA ALA A 531 -8.60 13.00 8.84
C ALA A 531 -10.07 12.95 8.40
N ALA A 532 -10.72 14.09 8.21
CA ALA A 532 -12.10 14.14 7.72
C ALA A 532 -12.20 13.72 6.25
N ALA A 533 -11.23 14.11 5.41
CA ALA A 533 -11.16 13.64 4.04
C ALA A 533 -11.04 12.11 3.97
N GLN A 534 -10.19 11.50 4.82
CA GLN A 534 -10.10 10.04 4.91
C GLN A 534 -11.44 9.39 5.28
N LYS A 535 -12.21 9.95 6.21
CA LYS A 535 -13.53 9.41 6.58
C LYS A 535 -14.52 9.41 5.40
N VAL A 536 -14.44 10.43 4.54
CA VAL A 536 -15.25 10.48 3.31
C VAL A 536 -14.85 9.35 2.35
N LEU A 537 -13.54 9.16 2.14
CA LEU A 537 -13.00 8.16 1.19
C LEU A 537 -13.13 6.72 1.68
N LEU A 538 -13.23 6.51 3.00
CA LEU A 538 -13.45 5.20 3.61
C LEU A 538 -14.91 4.71 3.51
N ASN A 539 -15.86 5.60 3.33
CA ASN A 539 -17.28 5.25 3.36
C ASN A 539 -17.70 4.60 2.04
N ARG A 540 -18.05 3.31 2.09
CA ARG A 540 -18.45 2.49 0.92
C ARG A 540 -19.71 3.00 0.18
N ASN A 541 -20.51 3.84 0.81
CA ASN A 541 -21.70 4.40 0.17
C ASN A 541 -21.42 5.68 -0.62
N VAL A 542 -20.26 6.32 -0.42
CA VAL A 542 -19.92 7.58 -1.08
C VAL A 542 -19.53 7.32 -2.54
N GLU A 543 -20.30 7.92 -3.45
CA GLU A 543 -20.10 7.87 -4.91
C GLU A 543 -19.44 9.13 -5.46
N ALA A 544 -19.43 10.24 -4.69
CA ALA A 544 -18.72 11.47 -5.00
C ALA A 544 -18.26 12.16 -3.72
N ALA A 545 -17.04 12.67 -3.70
CA ALA A 545 -16.45 13.35 -2.55
C ALA A 545 -16.22 14.84 -2.84
N VAL A 546 -16.54 15.69 -1.87
CA VAL A 546 -16.23 17.13 -1.92
C VAL A 546 -15.38 17.46 -0.70
N ILE A 547 -14.18 17.96 -0.94
CA ILE A 547 -13.16 18.14 0.11
C ILE A 547 -12.63 19.57 0.04
N GLU A 548 -12.89 20.34 1.09
CA GLU A 548 -12.29 21.66 1.28
C GLU A 548 -10.87 21.51 1.83
N ASN A 549 -9.90 22.19 1.21
CA ASN A 549 -8.52 22.23 1.62
C ASN A 549 -8.15 23.66 2.03
N SER A 550 -7.81 23.86 3.30
CA SER A 550 -7.23 25.13 3.73
C SER A 550 -5.74 25.20 3.37
N ILE A 551 -5.20 26.41 3.27
CA ILE A 551 -3.75 26.60 3.08
C ILE A 551 -2.99 25.94 4.25
N ALA A 552 -3.49 26.10 5.49
CA ALA A 552 -2.92 25.47 6.67
C ALA A 552 -2.93 23.94 6.58
N THR A 553 -4.00 23.32 6.09
CA THR A 553 -4.08 21.87 5.89
C THR A 553 -3.04 21.39 4.89
N ILE A 554 -2.88 22.08 3.75
CA ILE A 554 -1.88 21.72 2.72
C ILE A 554 -0.46 21.80 3.29
N LEU A 555 -0.17 22.83 4.11
CA LEU A 555 1.15 23.05 4.71
C LEU A 555 1.49 22.10 5.86
N ASN A 556 0.50 21.68 6.66
CA ASN A 556 0.73 20.91 7.89
C ASN A 556 0.42 19.42 7.76
N GLU A 557 -0.45 19.02 6.81
CA GLU A 557 -0.92 17.63 6.69
C GLU A 557 -0.81 17.09 5.27
N GLY A 558 -0.77 17.97 4.24
CA GLY A 558 -0.95 17.61 2.84
C GLY A 558 -2.44 17.37 2.50
N LEU A 559 -2.72 17.14 1.21
CA LEU A 559 -4.08 16.83 0.75
C LEU A 559 -4.53 15.46 1.24
N GLY A 560 -5.80 15.32 1.60
CA GLY A 560 -6.37 14.05 2.09
C GLY A 560 -6.68 13.02 0.97
N TYR A 561 -6.24 13.25 -0.25
CA TYR A 561 -6.35 12.36 -1.41
C TYR A 561 -5.15 12.57 -2.33
N ASP A 562 -4.85 11.58 -3.16
CA ASP A 562 -3.70 11.61 -4.06
C ASP A 562 -3.97 12.35 -5.38
N ARG A 563 -5.17 12.18 -5.96
CA ARG A 563 -5.64 12.82 -7.20
C ARG A 563 -7.11 13.18 -7.09
N CYS A 564 -7.56 14.18 -7.88
CA CYS A 564 -8.96 14.59 -7.95
C CYS A 564 -9.44 14.70 -9.41
N GLN A 565 -10.76 14.54 -9.60
CA GLN A 565 -11.39 14.77 -10.89
C GLN A 565 -11.58 16.25 -11.17
N VAL A 566 -11.86 17.04 -10.11
CA VAL A 566 -12.01 18.49 -10.25
C VAL A 566 -11.20 19.19 -9.15
N GLY A 567 -10.31 20.08 -9.55
CA GLY A 567 -9.53 20.93 -8.64
C GLY A 567 -9.99 22.38 -8.76
N VAL A 568 -10.59 22.95 -7.69
CA VAL A 568 -11.09 24.32 -7.68
C VAL A 568 -10.16 25.24 -6.90
N VAL A 569 -9.76 26.37 -7.49
CA VAL A 569 -9.05 27.46 -6.79
C VAL A 569 -9.91 28.72 -6.87
N THR A 570 -10.43 29.16 -5.71
CA THR A 570 -11.40 30.26 -5.66
C THR A 570 -10.77 31.64 -5.86
N ASN A 571 -9.76 31.97 -5.07
CA ASN A 571 -9.05 33.24 -5.08
C ASN A 571 -7.78 33.17 -4.24
N LEU A 572 -6.90 34.18 -4.37
CA LEU A 572 -5.73 34.41 -3.56
C LEU A 572 -5.73 35.83 -2.99
N ASP A 573 -6.00 35.96 -1.71
CA ASP A 573 -5.86 37.23 -0.98
C ASP A 573 -4.40 37.46 -0.56
N VAL A 574 -3.72 38.33 -1.27
CA VAL A 574 -2.30 38.65 -1.07
C VAL A 574 -2.00 39.32 0.29
N SER A 575 -3.02 39.81 1.01
CA SER A 575 -2.86 40.39 2.34
C SER A 575 -2.69 39.34 3.45
N ARG A 576 -2.99 38.07 3.16
CA ARG A 576 -2.82 36.96 4.12
C ARG A 576 -1.39 36.44 4.14
N HIS A 577 -0.81 36.41 5.32
CA HIS A 577 0.50 35.89 5.57
C HIS A 577 0.44 34.62 6.42
N PHE A 578 1.34 33.68 6.18
CA PHE A 578 1.51 32.42 6.91
C PHE A 578 2.94 32.34 7.45
N GLY A 579 3.41 33.42 8.08
CA GLY A 579 4.77 33.57 8.61
C GLY A 579 5.16 32.48 9.62
N GLU A 580 4.18 31.94 10.33
CA GLU A 580 4.36 30.78 11.22
C GLU A 580 4.84 29.52 10.46
N CYS A 581 4.60 29.45 9.14
CA CYS A 581 5.09 28.40 8.25
C CYS A 581 6.23 28.87 7.35
N TYR A 582 6.86 30.03 7.62
CA TYR A 582 7.86 30.67 6.76
C TYR A 582 7.34 30.94 5.34
N ILE A 583 6.07 31.29 5.20
CA ILE A 583 5.41 31.70 3.97
C ILE A 583 5.06 33.19 4.10
N GLU A 584 5.81 34.04 3.43
CA GLU A 584 5.72 35.49 3.59
C GLU A 584 5.28 36.19 2.30
N GLU A 585 5.66 35.63 1.14
CA GLU A 585 5.43 36.23 -0.17
C GLU A 585 4.21 35.64 -0.87
N PRO A 586 3.44 36.41 -1.66
CA PRO A 586 2.29 35.94 -2.42
C PRO A 586 2.58 34.76 -3.36
N ASP A 587 3.76 34.74 -4.00
CA ASP A 587 4.20 33.65 -4.86
C ASP A 587 4.36 32.33 -4.11
N GLN A 588 4.77 32.41 -2.84
CA GLN A 588 4.86 31.21 -1.98
C GLN A 588 3.46 30.68 -1.66
N VAL A 589 2.48 31.55 -1.39
CA VAL A 589 1.06 31.16 -1.19
C VAL A 589 0.50 30.56 -2.49
N CYS A 590 0.81 31.18 -3.64
CA CYS A 590 0.42 30.64 -4.95
C CYS A 590 0.96 29.21 -5.16
N ASN A 591 2.21 28.94 -4.77
CA ASN A 591 2.79 27.58 -4.82
C ASN A 591 2.08 26.59 -3.90
N VAL A 592 1.53 27.03 -2.77
CA VAL A 592 0.70 26.15 -1.92
C VAL A 592 -0.62 25.80 -2.64
N LEU A 593 -1.29 26.79 -3.22
CA LEU A 593 -2.54 26.58 -3.98
C LEU A 593 -2.30 25.74 -5.25
N ARG A 594 -1.12 25.85 -5.87
CA ARG A 594 -0.71 25.01 -6.99
C ARG A 594 -0.85 23.53 -6.68
N THR A 595 -0.60 23.09 -5.45
CA THR A 595 -0.77 21.68 -5.04
C THR A 595 -2.14 21.12 -5.41
N GLN A 596 -3.21 21.94 -5.34
CA GLN A 596 -4.56 21.53 -5.73
C GLN A 596 -4.70 21.31 -7.24
N VAL A 597 -3.97 22.07 -8.05
CA VAL A 597 -4.02 21.97 -9.51
C VAL A 597 -3.14 20.81 -9.99
N ASP A 598 -1.97 20.66 -9.40
CA ASP A 598 -1.02 19.57 -9.71
C ASP A 598 -1.60 18.16 -9.52
N VAL A 599 -2.64 18.01 -8.67
CA VAL A 599 -3.28 16.71 -8.40
C VAL A 599 -4.52 16.45 -9.27
N VAL A 600 -4.87 17.33 -10.17
CA VAL A 600 -5.95 17.08 -11.14
C VAL A 600 -5.53 15.94 -12.06
N LEU A 601 -6.44 14.99 -12.32
CA LEU A 601 -6.21 13.90 -13.26
C LEU A 601 -6.05 14.45 -14.69
N ASP A 602 -5.37 13.73 -15.56
CA ASP A 602 -5.20 14.07 -16.98
C ASP A 602 -6.53 14.18 -17.74
N ASN A 603 -7.53 13.40 -17.30
CA ASN A 603 -8.92 13.48 -17.77
C ASN A 603 -9.82 14.33 -16.83
N GLY A 604 -9.22 15.08 -15.91
CA GLY A 604 -9.90 15.95 -14.95
C GLY A 604 -9.95 17.41 -15.40
N VAL A 605 -10.47 18.27 -14.51
CA VAL A 605 -10.67 19.69 -14.79
C VAL A 605 -10.17 20.56 -13.64
N ALA A 606 -9.29 21.52 -13.95
CA ALA A 606 -8.98 22.62 -13.03
C ALA A 606 -9.96 23.78 -13.24
N VAL A 607 -10.68 24.16 -12.20
CA VAL A 607 -11.64 25.28 -12.18
C VAL A 607 -10.97 26.48 -11.51
N LEU A 608 -10.64 27.51 -12.28
CA LEU A 608 -9.79 28.62 -11.85
C LEU A 608 -10.48 29.97 -12.02
N ASN A 609 -10.25 30.90 -11.08
CA ASN A 609 -10.73 32.27 -11.17
C ASN A 609 -9.87 33.10 -12.15
N ALA A 610 -10.40 33.43 -13.31
CA ALA A 610 -9.68 34.23 -14.31
C ALA A 610 -9.54 35.72 -13.93
N ALA A 611 -10.34 36.22 -12.98
CA ALA A 611 -10.24 37.61 -12.51
C ALA A 611 -9.07 37.80 -11.51
N ASP A 612 -8.51 36.72 -11.00
CA ASP A 612 -7.32 36.70 -10.13
C ASP A 612 -6.09 36.26 -10.95
N PRO A 613 -5.16 37.17 -11.26
CA PRO A 613 -4.01 36.84 -12.13
C PRO A 613 -3.10 35.76 -11.56
N LEU A 614 -2.95 35.67 -10.23
CA LEU A 614 -2.12 34.65 -9.57
C LEU A 614 -2.80 33.28 -9.62
N VAL A 615 -4.12 33.22 -9.57
CA VAL A 615 -4.88 31.98 -9.76
C VAL A 615 -4.90 31.57 -11.22
N ALA A 616 -5.09 32.53 -12.16
CA ALA A 616 -5.15 32.26 -13.59
C ALA A 616 -3.87 31.63 -14.12
N GLN A 617 -2.69 32.04 -13.62
CA GLN A 617 -1.40 31.48 -14.06
C GLN A 617 -1.24 30.00 -13.64
N LEU A 618 -1.99 29.48 -12.67
CA LEU A 618 -1.97 28.07 -12.27
C LEU A 618 -2.45 27.15 -13.40
N ALA A 619 -3.16 27.66 -14.39
CA ALA A 619 -3.58 26.92 -15.57
C ALA A 619 -2.44 26.17 -16.28
N GLY A 620 -1.22 26.75 -16.26
CA GLY A 620 -0.02 26.14 -16.85
C GLY A 620 0.50 24.87 -16.13
N TYR A 621 -0.06 24.52 -14.98
CA TYR A 621 0.33 23.36 -14.18
C TYR A 621 -0.71 22.24 -14.20
N CYS A 622 -1.85 22.42 -14.87
CA CYS A 622 -2.88 21.41 -14.98
C CYS A 622 -2.56 20.43 -16.11
N ASP A 623 -2.51 19.13 -15.79
CA ASP A 623 -2.35 18.07 -16.80
C ASP A 623 -3.66 17.81 -17.57
N GLY A 624 -4.82 18.17 -16.98
CA GLY A 624 -6.14 18.01 -17.56
C GLY A 624 -6.67 19.29 -18.23
N GLU A 625 -8.00 19.38 -18.35
CA GLU A 625 -8.67 20.54 -18.89
C GLU A 625 -8.65 21.70 -17.89
N VAL A 626 -8.58 22.94 -18.38
CA VAL A 626 -8.76 24.16 -17.59
C VAL A 626 -10.11 24.79 -17.93
N MET A 627 -10.94 25.00 -16.93
CA MET A 627 -12.19 25.73 -17.01
C MET A 627 -12.11 27.01 -16.18
N PHE A 628 -12.26 28.15 -16.78
CA PHE A 628 -12.24 29.42 -16.06
C PHE A 628 -13.63 29.87 -15.64
N PHE A 629 -13.69 30.57 -14.52
CA PHE A 629 -14.85 31.35 -14.14
C PHE A 629 -14.47 32.80 -13.84
N ALA A 630 -15.38 33.74 -14.13
CA ALA A 630 -15.24 35.15 -13.79
C ALA A 630 -16.61 35.84 -13.89
N ARG A 631 -16.81 36.93 -13.12
CA ARG A 631 -18.01 37.78 -13.26
C ARG A 631 -18.04 38.55 -14.58
N ASP A 632 -16.87 39.02 -15.01
CA ASP A 632 -16.72 39.74 -16.28
C ASP A 632 -16.33 38.77 -17.39
N ILE A 633 -17.21 38.56 -18.34
CA ILE A 633 -16.96 37.67 -19.49
C ILE A 633 -15.83 38.19 -20.41
N GLY A 634 -15.51 39.48 -20.35
CA GLY A 634 -14.43 40.10 -21.12
C GLY A 634 -13.06 39.53 -20.75
N VAL A 635 -12.85 39.19 -19.46
CA VAL A 635 -11.58 38.57 -18.99
C VAL A 635 -11.37 37.18 -19.61
N LEU A 636 -12.43 36.50 -20.02
CA LEU A 636 -12.42 35.15 -20.58
C LEU A 636 -12.26 35.11 -22.10
N ALA A 637 -12.14 36.27 -22.77
CA ALA A 637 -12.16 36.36 -24.23
C ALA A 637 -11.09 35.51 -24.92
N ALA A 638 -9.87 35.54 -24.41
CA ALA A 638 -8.74 34.76 -24.98
C ALA A 638 -8.95 33.25 -24.86
N HIS A 639 -9.42 32.80 -23.68
CA HIS A 639 -9.69 31.38 -23.40
C HIS A 639 -10.83 30.85 -24.28
N ARG A 640 -11.89 31.63 -24.44
CA ARG A 640 -13.02 31.29 -25.32
C ARG A 640 -12.62 31.21 -26.79
N GLN A 641 -11.74 32.11 -27.25
CA GLN A 641 -11.21 32.06 -28.64
C GLN A 641 -10.43 30.76 -28.91
N GLN A 642 -9.87 30.15 -27.90
CA GLN A 642 -9.19 28.85 -27.96
C GLN A 642 -10.14 27.66 -27.81
N GLY A 643 -11.47 27.92 -27.67
CA GLY A 643 -12.47 26.87 -27.48
C GLY A 643 -12.60 26.36 -26.04
N GLY A 644 -11.98 27.02 -25.05
CA GLY A 644 -12.02 26.62 -23.67
C GLY A 644 -13.39 26.85 -22.99
N ARG A 645 -13.83 25.92 -22.16
CA ARG A 645 -15.05 26.04 -21.37
C ARG A 645 -14.91 27.08 -20.27
N CYS A 646 -15.96 27.87 -20.04
CA CYS A 646 -15.99 28.83 -18.94
C CYS A 646 -17.40 29.13 -18.44
N VAL A 647 -17.46 29.67 -17.21
CA VAL A 647 -18.71 30.10 -16.57
C VAL A 647 -18.62 31.57 -16.21
N SER A 648 -19.61 32.37 -16.64
CA SER A 648 -19.58 33.84 -16.43
C SER A 648 -20.96 34.47 -16.29
N LEU A 649 -20.97 35.80 -16.21
CA LEU A 649 -22.19 36.62 -16.28
C LEU A 649 -22.26 37.37 -17.61
N ARG A 650 -23.46 37.40 -18.17
CA ARG A 650 -23.82 38.28 -19.28
C ARG A 650 -25.21 38.82 -19.09
N ASP A 651 -25.38 40.14 -19.11
CA ASP A 651 -26.66 40.84 -18.98
C ASP A 651 -27.50 40.34 -17.80
N GLY A 652 -26.87 40.13 -16.64
CA GLY A 652 -27.51 39.66 -15.42
C GLY A 652 -27.90 38.17 -15.43
N HIS A 653 -27.41 37.41 -16.40
CA HIS A 653 -27.58 35.93 -16.45
C HIS A 653 -26.28 35.21 -16.25
N VAL A 654 -26.34 34.06 -15.58
CA VAL A 654 -25.23 33.08 -15.56
C VAL A 654 -25.23 32.36 -16.90
N VAL A 655 -24.08 32.31 -17.54
CA VAL A 655 -23.88 31.64 -18.83
C VAL A 655 -22.79 30.57 -18.73
N LEU A 656 -23.04 29.45 -19.38
CA LEU A 656 -22.09 28.39 -19.64
C LEU A 656 -21.58 28.57 -21.07
N CYS A 657 -20.28 28.70 -21.25
CA CYS A 657 -19.69 28.86 -22.57
C CYS A 657 -18.78 27.68 -22.89
N ASP A 658 -18.96 27.08 -24.03
CA ASP A 658 -18.07 26.10 -24.65
C ASP A 658 -17.57 26.56 -26.01
N ALA A 659 -16.88 25.69 -26.76
CA ALA A 659 -16.33 26.01 -28.08
C ALA A 659 -17.41 26.38 -29.12
N GLU A 660 -18.64 25.88 -28.98
CA GLU A 660 -19.68 25.94 -29.98
C GLU A 660 -20.72 27.03 -29.67
N ALA A 661 -21.05 27.23 -28.37
CA ALA A 661 -22.20 28.01 -27.98
C ALA A 661 -22.05 28.70 -26.60
N GLU A 662 -22.99 29.58 -26.34
CA GLU A 662 -23.22 30.19 -25.04
C GLU A 662 -24.61 29.81 -24.58
N HIS A 663 -24.70 29.09 -23.45
CA HIS A 663 -25.94 28.61 -22.89
C HIS A 663 -26.35 29.40 -21.66
N VAL A 664 -27.50 30.08 -21.70
CA VAL A 664 -28.02 30.79 -20.55
C VAL A 664 -28.53 29.78 -19.51
N LEU A 665 -27.91 29.80 -18.35
CA LEU A 665 -28.28 28.89 -17.24
C LEU A 665 -29.43 29.48 -16.42
N VAL A 666 -29.27 30.66 -15.82
CA VAL A 666 -30.28 31.27 -14.92
C VAL A 666 -30.04 32.76 -14.82
N LYS A 667 -31.16 33.55 -14.61
CA LYS A 667 -31.08 34.95 -14.28
C LYS A 667 -30.74 35.17 -12.80
N LEU A 668 -29.73 35.99 -12.49
CA LEU A 668 -29.31 36.27 -11.10
C LEU A 668 -30.47 36.74 -10.21
N ALA A 669 -31.30 37.63 -10.71
CA ALA A 669 -32.47 38.12 -9.98
C ALA A 669 -33.50 37.04 -9.57
N GLY A 670 -33.40 35.84 -10.19
CA GLY A 670 -34.24 34.69 -9.86
C GLY A 670 -33.63 33.75 -8.82
N ILE A 671 -32.44 34.06 -8.29
CA ILE A 671 -31.77 33.27 -7.25
C ILE A 671 -31.96 33.96 -5.91
N PRO A 672 -32.61 33.32 -4.91
CA PRO A 672 -32.80 33.90 -3.57
C PRO A 672 -31.47 34.37 -2.97
N ALA A 673 -31.46 35.37 -2.13
CA ALA A 673 -30.30 36.01 -1.50
C ALA A 673 -29.32 36.69 -2.47
N ILE A 674 -28.90 36.05 -3.55
CA ILE A 674 -27.94 36.61 -4.54
C ILE A 674 -28.63 37.73 -5.33
N GLY A 675 -29.87 37.54 -5.78
CA GLY A 675 -30.60 38.50 -6.58
C GLY A 675 -30.92 39.82 -5.85
N THR A 676 -30.99 39.81 -4.52
CA THR A 676 -31.29 40.98 -3.68
C THR A 676 -30.04 41.77 -3.26
N HIS A 677 -28.91 41.12 -3.00
CA HIS A 677 -27.71 41.76 -2.42
C HIS A 677 -26.56 41.88 -3.39
N GLN A 678 -26.52 41.06 -4.47
CA GLN A 678 -25.49 41.03 -5.52
C GLN A 678 -24.04 41.11 -4.99
N ASP A 679 -23.78 40.42 -3.87
CA ASP A 679 -22.42 40.33 -3.31
C ASP A 679 -21.46 39.69 -4.34
N PRO A 680 -20.44 40.43 -4.75
CA PRO A 680 -19.46 39.94 -5.73
C PRO A 680 -18.84 38.59 -5.39
N HIS A 681 -18.49 38.36 -4.12
CA HIS A 681 -17.86 37.13 -3.66
C HIS A 681 -18.82 35.95 -3.68
N GLN A 682 -20.07 36.15 -3.29
CA GLN A 682 -21.10 35.10 -3.37
C GLN A 682 -21.38 34.69 -4.82
N ILE A 683 -21.35 35.66 -5.75
CA ILE A 683 -21.52 35.39 -7.18
C ILE A 683 -20.31 34.56 -7.70
N GLU A 684 -19.09 34.94 -7.39
CA GLU A 684 -17.88 34.20 -7.78
C GLU A 684 -17.89 32.78 -7.23
N ASN A 685 -18.25 32.60 -5.96
CA ASN A 685 -18.37 31.28 -5.34
C ASN A 685 -19.41 30.39 -6.05
N MET A 686 -20.55 31.01 -6.44
CA MET A 686 -21.57 30.30 -7.20
C MET A 686 -21.06 29.91 -8.61
N LEU A 687 -20.37 30.80 -9.31
CA LEU A 687 -19.81 30.50 -10.63
C LEU A 687 -18.78 29.37 -10.54
N ALA A 688 -17.90 29.38 -9.51
CA ALA A 688 -16.95 28.31 -9.24
C ALA A 688 -17.65 26.96 -9.00
N ALA A 689 -18.71 26.94 -8.19
CA ALA A 689 -19.46 25.72 -7.92
C ALA A 689 -20.18 25.19 -9.17
N ILE A 690 -20.76 26.07 -9.99
CA ILE A 690 -21.38 25.70 -11.27
C ILE A 690 -20.35 25.08 -12.21
N ALA A 691 -19.18 25.71 -12.36
CA ALA A 691 -18.09 25.19 -13.18
C ALA A 691 -17.64 23.80 -12.70
N ALA A 692 -17.50 23.61 -11.37
CA ALA A 692 -17.09 22.34 -10.79
C ALA A 692 -18.09 21.20 -11.07
N VAL A 693 -19.39 21.45 -10.95
CA VAL A 693 -20.39 20.40 -11.22
C VAL A 693 -20.66 20.22 -12.71
N TRP A 694 -20.43 21.25 -13.54
CA TRP A 694 -20.47 21.12 -14.99
C TRP A 694 -19.32 20.22 -15.50
N ALA A 695 -18.15 20.30 -14.89
CA ALA A 695 -17.05 19.40 -15.13
C ALA A 695 -17.35 17.90 -14.77
N LEU A 696 -18.41 17.67 -14.00
CA LEU A 696 -18.91 16.34 -13.63
C LEU A 696 -20.24 15.99 -14.32
N ASP A 697 -20.55 16.64 -15.42
CA ASP A 697 -21.73 16.40 -16.27
C ASP A 697 -23.08 16.55 -15.56
N VAL A 698 -23.16 17.35 -14.49
CA VAL A 698 -24.46 17.71 -13.89
C VAL A 698 -25.23 18.58 -14.88
N THR A 699 -26.49 18.23 -15.12
CA THR A 699 -27.28 18.91 -16.16
C THR A 699 -27.69 20.35 -15.79
N PRO A 700 -27.83 21.25 -16.75
CA PRO A 700 -28.27 22.63 -16.49
C PRO A 700 -29.61 22.73 -15.74
N GLU A 701 -30.53 21.77 -15.91
CA GLU A 701 -31.81 21.69 -15.22
C GLU A 701 -31.63 21.49 -13.73
N LEU A 702 -30.75 20.52 -13.34
CA LEU A 702 -30.41 20.26 -11.95
C LEU A 702 -29.65 21.40 -11.31
N MET A 703 -28.72 22.04 -12.04
CA MET A 703 -28.05 23.25 -11.56
C MET A 703 -29.04 24.36 -11.24
N ARG A 704 -29.99 24.65 -12.15
CA ARG A 704 -31.03 25.66 -11.93
C ARG A 704 -31.90 25.37 -10.70
N ALA A 705 -32.31 24.12 -10.54
CA ALA A 705 -33.14 23.70 -9.40
C ALA A 705 -32.34 23.80 -8.09
N GLY A 706 -31.11 23.31 -8.08
CA GLY A 706 -30.23 23.30 -6.92
C GLY A 706 -29.84 24.71 -6.45
N LEU A 707 -29.55 25.64 -7.35
CA LEU A 707 -29.28 27.03 -7.00
C LEU A 707 -30.43 27.68 -6.28
N LYS A 708 -31.68 27.50 -6.77
CA LYS A 708 -32.88 28.08 -6.15
C LYS A 708 -33.13 27.50 -4.75
N THR A 709 -32.97 26.21 -4.57
CA THR A 709 -33.23 25.54 -3.29
C THR A 709 -32.13 25.81 -2.26
N PHE A 710 -30.86 25.78 -2.64
CA PHE A 710 -29.74 26.03 -1.74
C PHE A 710 -29.81 27.41 -1.11
N PHE A 711 -29.95 28.45 -1.92
CA PHE A 711 -29.99 29.84 -1.43
C PHE A 711 -31.28 30.18 -0.73
N ALA A 712 -32.44 29.54 -1.01
CA ALA A 712 -33.66 29.68 -0.25
C ALA A 712 -33.52 29.18 1.20
N HIS A 713 -32.84 28.04 1.41
CA HIS A 713 -32.57 27.53 2.75
C HIS A 713 -31.59 28.41 3.54
N THR A 714 -30.61 29.01 2.88
CA THR A 714 -29.65 29.94 3.53
C THR A 714 -30.35 31.18 4.06
N VAL A 715 -31.33 31.74 3.33
CA VAL A 715 -32.15 32.89 3.78
C VAL A 715 -33.01 32.51 4.98
N ALA A 716 -33.67 31.34 4.94
CA ALA A 716 -34.49 30.86 6.05
C ALA A 716 -33.72 30.65 7.35
N ALA A 717 -32.48 30.15 7.25
CA ALA A 717 -31.57 29.92 8.40
C ALA A 717 -31.03 31.24 9.01
N GLN A 718 -30.98 32.34 8.26
CA GLN A 718 -30.55 33.66 8.76
C GLN A 718 -31.68 34.46 9.37
N THR A 719 -32.94 34.02 9.20
CA THR A 719 -34.14 34.72 9.68
C THR A 719 -34.67 34.12 10.99
N ILE A 720 -34.10 33.02 11.47
CA ILE A 720 -34.34 32.39 12.77
C ILE A 720 -33.19 32.75 13.73
#